data_87e5b866b0ab42a98d5468af6e5c0dfa
#
_entry.id   87e5b866b0ab42a98d5468af6e5c0dfa
#
_cell.length_a   1.000
_cell.length_b   1.000
_cell.length_c   1.000
_cell.angle_alpha   90.00
_cell.angle_beta   90.00
_cell.angle_gamma   90.00
#
_symmetry.space_group_name_H-M   'P 1'
#
loop_
_entity.id
_entity.type
_entity.pdbx_description
1 polymer ?
#
loop_
_entity_poly.entity_id
_entity_poly.type
_entity_poly.pdbx_seq_one_letter_code
_entity_poly.pdbx_strand_id
1 'polypeptide(L)'
;VTAFGITTFEVEGFEADDIIATISKQAERENAEVFICTGDRDSFQLVNEKTTVLYPKRGVSDLTRMTPEVVQEKYGMSPEQYPDFAALRGDPSDNLPSVPGVGEKTAAKWIVEYGSLHELIANIDKLGGKVGQSLRDSVNDVIRNRELTQLVANVPLDLSIDALAWSGVDENKTNPLFEKLEFKTLKDRMKPILLKGSTKSAEPEFELFATEIAEGVLTPEEVSAKIAQHSGDIAVAFQLVEEKLHRYAIALSADDVFLVHSATMGDWATDKNVSKIAHDAKSLARISGLTGITFDTSLAAYLVNPGVRSQDLKDIQERWGDGSAINVSTPEQELLTSARAMFTLRDSLTRELKERNLWDLFMTMELPVADLLARMEAIGIAVNKKGLDELAAFFEGEVSRETKAAHEAVGHEFNVASPKQLQVVLFDELGLPKTKKIKTGYTTDAESLDWLHQKSGHPVLTSLLRIRETKKLGTTVEGLIAEIAKDGRIHTHFQQTVAATGRLSSTGPNLQNIPVRTEEGRKIRDCFTVGKGYVALLTADYSQIEMRIMAHLSHDERLLAAFTSGEDLHATVAGLVFGVKQSEVDPEMRRQMKAMSYGLAYGLSSYGLAIQLDISPPAAQQLMDTYFERFGGIRDYLKTVVEDARKVGYTETIMGRRRYLPDLMHDNRQRREVAERMALNAPIQGSAADIIKLAMLNVQAAIEKEKLKSRLLLQIHDELILEVVAGEEEKISDLVRREMGAAYPLKAPLDVNAGLGLTWHEAAH
;
A
#
# COMPACT_ATOMS: atom_id res chain seq x y z
N VAL A 1 -10.66 -5.85 25.28
CA VAL A 1 -11.50 -5.09 26.24
C VAL A 1 -10.85 -5.14 27.61
N THR A 2 -10.60 -6.32 28.18
CA THR A 2 -10.01 -6.48 29.53
C THR A 2 -8.63 -5.82 29.66
N ALA A 3 -7.78 -5.86 28.61
CA ALA A 3 -6.48 -5.18 28.59
C ALA A 3 -6.59 -3.64 28.67
N PHE A 4 -7.76 -3.10 28.34
CA PHE A 4 -8.07 -1.67 28.47
C PHE A 4 -8.61 -1.28 29.86
N GLY A 5 -8.63 -2.21 30.81
CA GLY A 5 -9.21 -1.97 32.12
C GLY A 5 -10.74 -1.75 32.11
N ILE A 6 -11.41 -2.18 31.04
CA ILE A 6 -12.86 -2.09 30.90
C ILE A 6 -13.48 -3.38 31.49
N THR A 7 -14.36 -3.22 32.45
CA THR A 7 -15.09 -4.32 33.08
C THR A 7 -16.04 -4.97 32.07
N THR A 8 -16.10 -6.29 32.07
CA THR A 8 -17.01 -7.07 31.23
C THR A 8 -17.89 -7.95 32.07
N PHE A 9 -19.15 -8.10 31.66
CA PHE A 9 -20.15 -8.92 32.36
C PHE A 9 -20.76 -9.95 31.43
N GLU A 10 -21.01 -11.12 31.99
CA GLU A 10 -21.76 -12.20 31.38
C GLU A 10 -22.56 -12.88 32.48
N VAL A 11 -23.85 -13.07 32.27
CA VAL A 11 -24.76 -13.73 33.24
C VAL A 11 -25.57 -14.77 32.50
N GLU A 12 -25.46 -16.03 32.90
CA GLU A 12 -26.18 -17.14 32.30
C GLU A 12 -27.69 -16.94 32.36
N GLY A 13 -28.37 -17.09 31.22
CA GLY A 13 -29.84 -16.96 31.14
C GLY A 13 -30.35 -15.53 30.91
N PHE A 14 -29.46 -14.52 30.74
CA PHE A 14 -29.83 -13.14 30.43
C PHE A 14 -29.07 -12.63 29.21
N GLU A 15 -29.70 -11.75 28.47
CA GLU A 15 -29.05 -11.07 27.34
C GLU A 15 -28.19 -9.88 27.79
N ALA A 16 -27.26 -9.44 26.95
CA ALA A 16 -26.42 -8.29 27.26
C ALA A 16 -27.23 -7.02 27.52
N ASP A 17 -28.36 -6.83 26.83
CA ASP A 17 -29.22 -5.66 26.97
C ASP A 17 -29.97 -5.63 28.28
N ASP A 18 -30.29 -6.81 28.89
CA ASP A 18 -30.84 -6.93 30.26
C ASP A 18 -29.81 -6.48 31.29
N ILE A 19 -28.54 -6.87 31.10
CA ILE A 19 -27.44 -6.44 31.97
C ILE A 19 -27.27 -4.92 31.87
N ILE A 20 -27.28 -4.36 30.65
CA ILE A 20 -27.20 -2.92 30.38
C ILE A 20 -28.37 -2.20 31.04
N ALA A 21 -29.59 -2.69 30.90
CA ALA A 21 -30.77 -2.13 31.53
C ALA A 21 -30.66 -2.12 33.06
N THR A 22 -30.17 -3.21 33.64
CA THR A 22 -29.99 -3.34 35.09
C THR A 22 -28.95 -2.35 35.63
N ILE A 23 -27.77 -2.28 34.99
CA ILE A 23 -26.69 -1.35 35.37
C ILE A 23 -27.13 0.10 35.17
N SER A 24 -27.84 0.42 34.07
CA SER A 24 -28.35 1.77 33.81
C SER A 24 -29.31 2.21 34.89
N LYS A 25 -30.26 1.36 35.31
CA LYS A 25 -31.18 1.67 36.42
C LYS A 25 -30.52 1.82 37.79
N GLN A 26 -29.44 1.06 38.03
CA GLN A 26 -28.65 1.20 39.24
C GLN A 26 -27.88 2.54 39.23
N ALA A 27 -27.23 2.89 38.13
CA ALA A 27 -26.50 4.14 37.96
C ALA A 27 -27.42 5.38 38.08
N GLU A 28 -28.64 5.32 37.53
CA GLU A 28 -29.64 6.36 37.65
C GLU A 28 -30.04 6.63 39.10
N ARG A 29 -30.18 5.55 39.94
CA ARG A 29 -30.47 5.68 41.37
C ARG A 29 -29.35 6.38 42.13
N GLU A 30 -28.12 6.21 41.69
CA GLU A 30 -26.94 6.88 42.24
C GLU A 30 -26.68 8.26 41.62
N ASN A 31 -27.65 8.76 40.82
CA ASN A 31 -27.62 10.05 40.14
C ASN A 31 -26.49 10.21 39.07
N ALA A 32 -26.01 9.10 38.50
CA ALA A 32 -25.04 9.12 37.42
C ALA A 32 -25.70 9.39 36.07
N GLU A 33 -24.96 10.03 35.14
CA GLU A 33 -25.33 10.15 33.75
C GLU A 33 -24.86 8.88 32.98
N VAL A 34 -25.73 8.31 32.17
CA VAL A 34 -25.49 7.03 31.48
C VAL A 34 -25.48 7.22 29.98
N PHE A 35 -24.43 6.69 29.33
CA PHE A 35 -24.35 6.60 27.88
C PHE A 35 -24.30 5.14 27.45
N ILE A 36 -25.33 4.67 26.75
CA ILE A 36 -25.41 3.31 26.20
C ILE A 36 -24.99 3.34 24.75
N CYS A 37 -23.89 2.69 24.36
CA CYS A 37 -23.45 2.58 22.99
C CYS A 37 -23.87 1.21 22.43
N THR A 38 -24.95 1.17 21.66
CA THR A 38 -25.49 -0.07 21.10
C THR A 38 -26.10 0.14 19.71
N GLY A 39 -26.08 -0.92 18.88
CA GLY A 39 -26.83 -1.00 17.63
C GLY A 39 -28.25 -1.53 17.79
N ASP A 40 -28.63 -1.92 19.01
CA ASP A 40 -29.95 -2.44 19.32
C ASP A 40 -30.94 -1.30 19.62
N ARG A 41 -32.08 -1.35 18.95
CA ARG A 41 -33.14 -0.32 19.12
C ARG A 41 -33.98 -0.56 20.37
N ASP A 42 -34.01 -1.76 20.92
CA ASP A 42 -34.77 -2.05 22.09
C ASP A 42 -34.26 -1.30 23.33
N SER A 43 -32.96 -0.92 23.30
CA SER A 43 -32.37 -0.01 24.26
C SER A 43 -32.99 1.40 24.29
N PHE A 44 -33.78 1.80 23.26
CA PHE A 44 -34.47 3.11 23.27
C PHE A 44 -35.51 3.23 24.39
N GLN A 45 -36.00 2.12 24.93
CA GLN A 45 -36.89 2.11 26.09
C GLN A 45 -36.20 2.59 27.40
N LEU A 46 -34.84 2.58 27.41
CA LEU A 46 -34.04 3.02 28.56
C LEU A 46 -33.77 4.53 28.56
N VAL A 47 -34.04 5.21 27.44
CA VAL A 47 -33.77 6.65 27.29
C VAL A 47 -34.62 7.49 28.25
N ASN A 48 -33.95 8.38 28.96
CA ASN A 48 -34.59 9.37 29.84
C ASN A 48 -33.63 10.57 30.02
N GLU A 49 -33.91 11.47 30.97
CA GLU A 49 -33.12 12.67 31.23
C GLU A 49 -31.66 12.37 31.65
N LYS A 50 -31.38 11.18 32.19
CA LYS A 50 -30.07 10.75 32.65
C LYS A 50 -29.41 9.72 31.72
N THR A 51 -30.21 9.01 30.94
CA THR A 51 -29.73 7.93 30.05
C THR A 51 -29.91 8.29 28.59
N THR A 52 -28.80 8.38 27.86
CA THR A 52 -28.75 8.64 26.42
C THR A 52 -28.23 7.41 25.68
N VAL A 53 -28.89 6.96 24.62
CA VAL A 53 -28.39 5.90 23.76
C VAL A 53 -27.62 6.51 22.57
N LEU A 54 -26.36 6.06 22.41
CA LEU A 54 -25.49 6.41 21.29
C LEU A 54 -25.67 5.36 20.19
N TYR A 55 -26.55 5.65 19.23
CA TYR A 55 -26.94 4.71 18.18
C TYR A 55 -26.13 4.90 16.90
N PRO A 56 -25.40 3.85 16.37
CA PRO A 56 -24.60 3.96 15.17
C PRO A 56 -25.46 4.03 13.90
N LYS A 57 -25.29 5.08 13.09
CA LYS A 57 -26.04 5.32 11.85
C LYS A 57 -25.32 4.74 10.63
N ARG A 58 -24.02 5.00 10.49
CA ARG A 58 -23.15 4.48 9.42
C ARG A 58 -21.77 4.12 9.99
N GLY A 59 -21.71 3.08 10.82
CA GLY A 59 -20.50 2.69 11.53
C GLY A 59 -20.29 3.50 12.81
N VAL A 60 -19.25 3.16 13.55
CA VAL A 60 -18.97 3.70 14.91
C VAL A 60 -18.56 5.18 14.95
N SER A 61 -18.28 5.81 13.82
CA SER A 61 -17.89 7.22 13.73
C SER A 61 -19.08 8.19 13.58
N ASP A 62 -20.28 7.69 13.27
CA ASP A 62 -21.50 8.49 13.07
C ASP A 62 -22.58 8.02 14.05
N LEU A 63 -22.52 8.53 15.29
CA LEU A 63 -23.41 8.17 16.40
C LEU A 63 -24.53 9.20 16.51
N THR A 64 -25.77 8.73 16.47
CA THR A 64 -26.95 9.57 16.83
C THR A 64 -27.17 9.47 18.33
N ARG A 65 -27.23 10.62 19.00
CA ARG A 65 -27.62 10.70 20.42
C ARG A 65 -29.14 10.60 20.51
N MET A 66 -29.63 9.49 20.97
CA MET A 66 -31.06 9.25 21.21
C MET A 66 -31.40 9.76 22.62
N THR A 67 -32.00 10.96 22.69
CA THR A 67 -32.58 11.56 23.90
C THR A 67 -34.09 11.41 23.87
N PRO A 68 -34.84 11.72 24.94
CA PRO A 68 -36.31 11.69 24.93
C PRO A 68 -36.91 12.52 23.80
N GLU A 69 -36.34 13.71 23.53
CA GLU A 69 -36.78 14.60 22.47
C GLU A 69 -36.58 13.98 21.08
N VAL A 70 -35.42 13.35 20.85
CA VAL A 70 -35.11 12.71 19.58
C VAL A 70 -35.97 11.46 19.35
N VAL A 71 -36.28 10.69 20.38
CA VAL A 71 -37.24 9.58 20.29
C VAL A 71 -38.63 10.11 19.96
N GLN A 72 -39.07 11.17 20.61
CA GLN A 72 -40.35 11.83 20.32
C GLN A 72 -40.39 12.41 18.92
N GLU A 73 -39.36 13.07 18.44
CA GLU A 73 -39.28 13.62 17.08
C GLU A 73 -39.34 12.52 16.04
N LYS A 74 -38.63 11.44 16.26
CA LYS A 74 -38.46 10.37 15.27
C LYS A 74 -39.63 9.40 15.21
N TYR A 75 -40.19 9.06 16.35
CA TYR A 75 -41.24 8.03 16.47
C TYR A 75 -42.60 8.58 16.92
N GLY A 76 -42.66 9.84 17.35
CA GLY A 76 -43.87 10.47 17.84
C GLY A 76 -44.34 10.04 19.21
N MET A 77 -43.53 9.25 19.94
CA MET A 77 -43.91 8.65 21.24
C MET A 77 -42.80 8.81 22.27
N SER A 78 -43.12 8.60 23.55
CA SER A 78 -42.12 8.57 24.62
C SER A 78 -41.27 7.30 24.58
N PRO A 79 -40.03 7.32 25.14
CA PRO A 79 -39.19 6.13 25.23
C PRO A 79 -39.89 4.94 25.92
N GLU A 80 -40.71 5.20 26.93
CA GLU A 80 -41.45 4.18 27.66
C GLU A 80 -42.48 3.43 26.80
N GLN A 81 -42.96 4.06 25.76
CA GLN A 81 -43.89 3.45 24.78
C GLN A 81 -43.18 2.62 23.70
N TYR A 82 -41.83 2.66 23.64
CA TYR A 82 -41.08 1.99 22.60
C TYR A 82 -41.28 0.46 22.55
N PRO A 83 -41.33 -0.27 23.69
CA PRO A 83 -41.60 -1.72 23.67
C PRO A 83 -42.96 -2.08 23.07
N ASP A 84 -43.98 -1.26 23.33
CA ASP A 84 -45.34 -1.44 22.79
C ASP A 84 -45.35 -1.25 21.26
N PHE A 85 -44.61 -0.27 20.80
CA PHE A 85 -44.42 -0.03 19.36
C PHE A 85 -43.63 -1.17 18.68
N ALA A 86 -42.51 -1.62 19.30
CA ALA A 86 -41.70 -2.70 18.80
C ALA A 86 -42.47 -4.03 18.69
N ALA A 87 -43.33 -4.31 19.67
CA ALA A 87 -44.18 -5.51 19.69
C ALA A 87 -45.15 -5.57 18.49
N LEU A 88 -45.68 -4.43 18.06
CA LEU A 88 -46.59 -4.33 16.88
C LEU A 88 -45.81 -4.42 15.55
N ARG A 89 -44.62 -3.77 15.50
CA ARG A 89 -43.79 -3.75 14.33
C ARG A 89 -43.17 -5.12 14.06
N GLY A 90 -42.87 -5.88 15.12
CA GLY A 90 -42.01 -7.06 15.10
C GLY A 90 -40.56 -6.74 14.85
N ASP A 91 -39.67 -7.71 15.00
CA ASP A 91 -38.26 -7.62 14.67
C ASP A 91 -37.76 -8.89 13.99
N PRO A 92 -37.39 -8.83 12.68
CA PRO A 92 -36.86 -9.98 11.95
C PRO A 92 -35.52 -10.48 12.46
N SER A 93 -34.69 -9.61 13.11
CA SER A 93 -33.42 -10.01 13.68
C SER A 93 -33.58 -10.94 14.88
N ASP A 94 -34.63 -10.74 15.67
CA ASP A 94 -34.96 -11.54 16.85
C ASP A 94 -36.06 -12.57 16.56
N ASN A 95 -36.38 -12.76 15.30
CA ASN A 95 -37.42 -13.68 14.85
C ASN A 95 -38.81 -13.38 15.43
N LEU A 96 -39.08 -12.10 15.74
CA LEU A 96 -40.38 -11.63 16.22
C LEU A 96 -41.30 -11.29 15.05
N PRO A 97 -42.46 -11.98 14.89
CA PRO A 97 -43.36 -11.75 13.76
C PRO A 97 -44.02 -10.37 13.83
N SER A 98 -44.07 -9.66 12.71
CA SER A 98 -44.82 -8.41 12.57
C SER A 98 -46.33 -8.67 12.34
N VAL A 99 -47.19 -7.74 12.75
CA VAL A 99 -48.62 -7.78 12.37
C VAL A 99 -48.76 -7.49 10.87
N PRO A 100 -49.40 -8.38 10.07
CA PRO A 100 -49.49 -8.22 8.64
C PRO A 100 -50.13 -6.91 8.22
N GLY A 101 -49.40 -6.07 7.44
CA GLY A 101 -49.83 -4.75 6.99
C GLY A 101 -49.63 -3.62 8.00
N VAL A 102 -49.06 -3.87 9.16
CA VAL A 102 -48.63 -2.89 10.17
C VAL A 102 -47.15 -2.60 10.04
N GLY A 103 -46.82 -1.44 9.47
CA GLY A 103 -45.43 -0.91 9.47
C GLY A 103 -45.21 0.12 10.56
N GLU A 104 -43.98 0.66 10.64
CA GLU A 104 -43.56 1.63 11.66
C GLU A 104 -44.57 2.79 11.84
N LYS A 105 -45.08 3.38 10.74
CA LYS A 105 -46.04 4.49 10.80
C LYS A 105 -47.37 4.12 11.41
N THR A 106 -47.87 2.92 11.12
CA THR A 106 -49.17 2.45 11.65
C THR A 106 -49.03 2.07 13.10
N ALA A 107 -47.99 1.36 13.49
CA ALA A 107 -47.70 0.99 14.87
C ALA A 107 -47.53 2.24 15.75
N ALA A 108 -46.70 3.20 15.29
CA ALA A 108 -46.50 4.47 16.03
C ALA A 108 -47.82 5.23 16.19
N LYS A 109 -48.63 5.38 15.12
CA LYS A 109 -49.93 6.03 15.20
C LYS A 109 -50.84 5.39 16.23
N TRP A 110 -50.92 4.09 16.25
CA TRP A 110 -51.79 3.40 17.23
C TRP A 110 -51.33 3.55 18.66
N ILE A 111 -50.02 3.43 18.95
CA ILE A 111 -49.50 3.63 20.29
C ILE A 111 -49.74 5.08 20.77
N VAL A 112 -49.54 6.05 19.90
CA VAL A 112 -49.83 7.47 20.26
C VAL A 112 -51.31 7.71 20.47
N GLU A 113 -52.19 7.13 19.66
CA GLU A 113 -53.64 7.33 19.72
C GLU A 113 -54.25 6.65 20.93
N TYR A 114 -53.84 5.44 21.29
CA TYR A 114 -54.40 4.67 22.39
C TYR A 114 -53.54 4.74 23.71
N GLY A 115 -52.36 5.34 23.63
CA GLY A 115 -51.45 5.53 24.75
C GLY A 115 -50.58 4.31 25.12
N SER A 116 -51.11 3.10 24.98
CA SER A 116 -50.37 1.86 25.22
C SER A 116 -50.91 0.69 24.36
N LEU A 117 -50.13 -0.39 24.28
CA LEU A 117 -50.56 -1.60 23.63
C LEU A 117 -51.75 -2.26 24.38
N HIS A 118 -51.79 -2.17 25.71
CA HIS A 118 -52.90 -2.65 26.53
C HIS A 118 -54.22 -1.95 26.15
N GLU A 119 -54.23 -0.63 26.09
CA GLU A 119 -55.39 0.14 25.72
C GLU A 119 -55.77 -0.06 24.21
N LEU A 120 -54.81 -0.26 23.36
CA LEU A 120 -55.05 -0.61 21.96
C LEU A 120 -55.81 -1.95 21.82
N ILE A 121 -55.34 -2.99 22.57
CA ILE A 121 -55.98 -4.30 22.56
C ILE A 121 -57.37 -4.23 23.22
N ALA A 122 -57.55 -3.46 24.31
CA ALA A 122 -58.85 -3.27 24.94
C ALA A 122 -59.87 -2.58 24.01
N ASN A 123 -59.42 -1.83 23.03
CA ASN A 123 -60.25 -1.12 22.05
C ASN A 123 -60.14 -1.72 20.63
N ILE A 124 -59.66 -2.94 20.46
CA ILE A 124 -59.35 -3.56 19.19
C ILE A 124 -60.55 -3.65 18.24
N ASP A 125 -61.79 -3.76 18.79
CA ASP A 125 -63.03 -3.80 18.00
C ASP A 125 -63.35 -2.47 17.31
N LYS A 126 -62.79 -1.37 17.78
CA LYS A 126 -62.91 -0.05 17.13
C LYS A 126 -62.05 0.10 15.89
N LEU A 127 -61.06 -0.78 15.70
CA LEU A 127 -60.17 -0.76 14.57
C LEU A 127 -60.83 -1.40 13.35
N GLY A 128 -61.15 -0.59 12.36
CA GLY A 128 -61.76 -1.02 11.08
C GLY A 128 -60.74 -1.51 10.05
N GLY A 129 -61.27 -2.12 8.98
CA GLY A 129 -60.48 -2.50 7.81
C GLY A 129 -59.62 -3.75 7.99
N LYS A 130 -58.82 -4.05 6.92
CA LYS A 130 -57.97 -5.27 6.88
C LYS A 130 -56.90 -5.28 7.97
N VAL A 131 -56.32 -4.14 8.27
CA VAL A 131 -55.23 -4.00 9.25
C VAL A 131 -55.72 -4.23 10.69
N GLY A 132 -56.92 -3.75 11.04
CA GLY A 132 -57.58 -4.05 12.31
C GLY A 132 -57.90 -5.54 12.47
N GLN A 133 -58.31 -6.22 11.38
CA GLN A 133 -58.48 -7.68 11.36
C GLN A 133 -57.15 -8.40 11.58
N SER A 134 -56.10 -7.99 10.88
CA SER A 134 -54.74 -8.57 11.06
C SER A 134 -54.24 -8.46 12.50
N LEU A 135 -54.52 -7.34 13.18
CA LEU A 135 -54.17 -7.20 14.59
C LEU A 135 -54.95 -8.19 15.48
N ARG A 136 -56.28 -8.33 15.25
CA ARG A 136 -57.11 -9.30 15.98
C ARG A 136 -56.57 -10.75 15.82
N ASP A 137 -56.16 -11.09 14.61
CA ASP A 137 -55.63 -12.44 14.31
C ASP A 137 -54.23 -12.65 14.91
N SER A 138 -53.47 -11.58 15.19
CA SER A 138 -52.08 -11.61 15.71
C SER A 138 -51.94 -11.22 17.17
N VAL A 139 -53.03 -11.04 17.94
CA VAL A 139 -52.96 -10.55 19.35
C VAL A 139 -52.01 -11.37 20.21
N ASN A 140 -52.05 -12.69 20.12
CA ASN A 140 -51.18 -13.56 20.91
C ASN A 140 -49.70 -13.40 20.59
N ASP A 141 -49.39 -13.20 19.30
CA ASP A 141 -48.01 -12.93 18.87
C ASP A 141 -47.53 -11.56 19.34
N VAL A 142 -48.38 -10.55 19.28
CA VAL A 142 -48.04 -9.20 19.77
C VAL A 142 -47.84 -9.15 21.26
N ILE A 143 -48.66 -9.87 22.05
CA ILE A 143 -48.46 -9.99 23.51
C ILE A 143 -47.14 -10.66 23.82
N ARG A 144 -46.82 -11.79 23.15
CA ARG A 144 -45.54 -12.47 23.31
C ARG A 144 -44.37 -11.57 22.89
N ASN A 145 -44.46 -10.86 21.73
CA ASN A 145 -43.44 -9.92 21.31
C ASN A 145 -43.23 -8.86 22.38
N ARG A 146 -44.32 -8.33 22.98
CA ARG A 146 -44.21 -7.31 24.05
C ARG A 146 -43.46 -7.79 25.27
N GLU A 147 -43.68 -9.05 25.67
CA GLU A 147 -42.94 -9.68 26.75
C GLU A 147 -41.46 -9.83 26.44
N LEU A 148 -41.15 -10.23 25.19
CA LEU A 148 -39.77 -10.46 24.73
C LEU A 148 -38.97 -9.19 24.46
N THR A 149 -39.61 -8.09 24.01
CA THR A 149 -38.96 -6.80 23.82
C THR A 149 -38.78 -5.98 25.08
N GLN A 150 -39.41 -6.40 26.18
CA GLN A 150 -39.26 -5.73 27.48
C GLN A 150 -37.93 -6.12 28.11
N LEU A 151 -37.01 -5.19 28.26
CA LEU A 151 -35.72 -5.45 28.91
C LEU A 151 -35.90 -5.70 30.43
N VAL A 152 -35.18 -6.69 30.93
CA VAL A 152 -35.14 -7.05 32.37
C VAL A 152 -34.14 -6.14 33.09
N ALA A 153 -34.63 -5.30 33.99
CA ALA A 153 -33.81 -4.31 34.71
C ALA A 153 -33.47 -4.70 36.16
N ASN A 154 -33.51 -5.99 36.47
CA ASN A 154 -33.23 -6.55 37.80
C ASN A 154 -32.46 -7.88 37.73
N VAL A 155 -31.57 -8.01 36.78
CA VAL A 155 -30.62 -9.14 36.67
C VAL A 155 -29.84 -9.24 37.99
N PRO A 156 -29.64 -10.45 38.56
CA PRO A 156 -28.90 -10.61 39.81
C PRO A 156 -27.40 -10.36 39.59
N LEU A 157 -26.99 -9.09 39.67
CA LEU A 157 -25.61 -8.64 39.56
C LEU A 157 -25.11 -8.28 40.94
N ASP A 158 -24.02 -8.90 41.39
CA ASP A 158 -23.26 -8.48 42.56
C ASP A 158 -22.24 -7.38 42.16
N LEU A 159 -22.76 -6.18 41.97
CA LEU A 159 -22.00 -5.05 41.44
C LEU A 159 -22.36 -3.75 42.15
N SER A 160 -21.34 -2.95 42.50
CA SER A 160 -21.51 -1.53 42.82
C SER A 160 -21.05 -0.67 41.64
N ILE A 161 -21.70 0.48 41.40
CA ILE A 161 -21.31 1.40 40.32
C ILE A 161 -19.88 1.90 40.51
N ASP A 162 -19.40 2.08 41.74
CA ASP A 162 -18.01 2.45 42.02
C ASP A 162 -16.99 1.40 41.54
N ALA A 163 -17.36 0.11 41.52
CA ALA A 163 -16.51 -0.95 41.00
C ALA A 163 -16.34 -0.92 39.49
N LEU A 164 -17.14 -0.11 38.78
CA LEU A 164 -17.03 0.14 37.34
C LEU A 164 -16.06 1.29 37.00
N ALA A 165 -15.47 1.92 38.03
CA ALA A 165 -14.52 3.00 37.82
C ALA A 165 -13.37 2.50 36.91
N TRP A 166 -13.17 3.20 35.80
CA TRP A 166 -12.12 2.84 34.85
C TRP A 166 -10.73 3.06 35.46
N SER A 167 -9.98 1.99 35.61
CA SER A 167 -8.63 2.00 36.21
C SER A 167 -7.51 2.44 35.24
N GLY A 168 -7.86 2.77 34.02
CA GLY A 168 -6.89 3.10 32.99
C GLY A 168 -6.49 1.90 32.12
N VAL A 169 -5.62 2.13 31.15
CA VAL A 169 -5.15 1.11 30.22
C VAL A 169 -3.82 0.53 30.70
N ASP A 170 -3.72 -0.79 30.79
CA ASP A 170 -2.46 -1.48 31.05
C ASP A 170 -1.68 -1.65 29.74
N GLU A 171 -0.67 -0.79 29.53
CA GLU A 171 0.14 -0.80 28.32
C GLU A 171 0.93 -2.10 28.16
N ASN A 172 1.32 -2.75 29.25
CA ASN A 172 2.02 -4.04 29.20
C ASN A 172 1.13 -5.17 28.66
N LYS A 173 -0.17 -5.02 28.71
CA LYS A 173 -1.14 -5.98 28.16
C LYS A 173 -1.65 -5.56 26.77
N THR A 174 -1.84 -4.25 26.55
CA THR A 174 -2.40 -3.75 25.30
C THR A 174 -1.39 -3.70 24.17
N ASN A 175 -0.13 -3.32 24.43
CA ASN A 175 0.90 -3.24 23.38
C ASN A 175 1.16 -4.59 22.71
N PRO A 176 1.44 -5.70 23.43
CA PRO A 176 1.61 -7.01 22.78
C PRO A 176 0.35 -7.50 22.05
N LEU A 177 -0.83 -7.14 22.56
CA LEU A 177 -2.10 -7.50 21.91
C LEU A 177 -2.30 -6.74 20.61
N PHE A 178 -1.99 -5.44 20.56
CA PHE A 178 -2.05 -4.64 19.33
C PHE A 178 -1.04 -5.11 18.29
N GLU A 179 0.15 -5.50 18.70
CA GLU A 179 1.15 -6.09 17.82
C GLU A 179 0.69 -7.43 17.24
N LYS A 180 0.18 -8.32 18.08
CA LYS A 180 -0.38 -9.61 17.66
C LYS A 180 -1.55 -9.47 16.69
N LEU A 181 -2.39 -8.43 16.86
CA LEU A 181 -3.56 -8.15 16.03
C LEU A 181 -3.28 -7.16 14.90
N GLU A 182 -2.04 -6.64 14.79
CA GLU A 182 -1.63 -5.63 13.80
C GLU A 182 -2.48 -4.34 13.80
N PHE A 183 -2.95 -3.91 14.97
CA PHE A 183 -3.83 -2.75 15.15
C PHE A 183 -3.06 -1.41 15.27
N LYS A 184 -2.29 -1.05 14.23
CA LYS A 184 -1.44 0.17 14.23
C LYS A 184 -2.25 1.47 14.41
N THR A 185 -3.26 1.68 13.57
CA THR A 185 -4.11 2.89 13.62
C THR A 185 -4.85 3.02 14.93
N LEU A 186 -5.24 1.91 15.57
CA LEU A 186 -5.94 1.93 16.85
C LEU A 186 -4.97 2.30 17.98
N LYS A 187 -3.74 1.80 17.96
CA LYS A 187 -2.67 2.17 18.90
C LYS A 187 -2.43 3.69 18.88
N ASP A 188 -2.31 4.31 17.71
CA ASP A 188 -2.13 5.76 17.58
C ASP A 188 -3.33 6.57 18.10
N ARG A 189 -4.56 6.11 17.86
CA ARG A 189 -5.78 6.74 18.35
C ARG A 189 -5.94 6.64 19.87
N MET A 190 -5.30 5.65 20.50
CA MET A 190 -5.34 5.46 21.95
C MET A 190 -4.38 6.38 22.72
N LYS A 191 -3.30 6.87 22.08
CA LYS A 191 -2.31 7.76 22.73
C LYS A 191 -2.91 8.92 23.55
N PRO A 192 -3.90 9.69 23.03
CA PRO A 192 -4.51 10.77 23.81
C PRO A 192 -5.32 10.30 25.04
N ILE A 193 -5.80 9.05 25.00
CA ILE A 193 -6.58 8.46 26.07
C ILE A 193 -5.65 7.95 27.18
N LEU A 194 -4.52 7.35 26.80
CA LEU A 194 -3.46 6.91 27.72
C LEU A 194 -2.90 8.07 28.54
N LEU A 195 -2.71 9.24 27.93
CA LEU A 195 -2.22 10.45 28.58
C LEU A 195 -3.22 11.07 29.57
N LYS A 196 -4.54 10.81 29.44
CA LYS A 196 -5.59 11.32 30.32
C LYS A 196 -5.94 10.40 31.47
N GLY A 197 -5.62 9.11 31.40
CA GLY A 197 -6.02 8.09 32.37
C GLY A 197 -5.07 7.91 33.56
N SER A 198 -3.94 8.59 33.62
CA SER A 198 -3.00 8.48 34.74
C SER A 198 -3.37 9.47 35.89
N THR A 199 -4.42 9.17 36.61
CA THR A 199 -4.66 9.81 37.92
C THR A 199 -4.28 8.84 39.03
N LYS A 200 -3.15 9.15 39.68
CA LYS A 200 -2.71 8.76 41.01
C LYS A 200 -3.01 7.32 41.49
N SER A 201 -2.09 6.42 41.23
CA SER A 201 -1.65 5.48 42.27
C SER A 201 -0.17 5.21 42.05
N ALA A 202 0.62 5.41 43.11
CA ALA A 202 2.04 5.05 43.27
C ALA A 202 2.83 5.09 41.97
N GLU A 203 3.60 6.13 41.78
CA GLU A 203 4.71 6.09 40.85
C GLU A 203 5.38 4.72 41.01
N PRO A 204 5.29 3.81 40.01
CA PRO A 204 6.47 3.05 39.79
C PRO A 204 7.47 4.15 39.43
N GLU A 205 8.50 4.31 40.21
CA GLU A 205 9.75 4.78 39.69
C GLU A 205 10.05 3.89 38.44
N PHE A 206 9.39 4.19 37.30
CA PHE A 206 10.12 4.19 36.09
C PHE A 206 11.19 5.25 36.39
N GLU A 207 12.33 4.81 36.83
CA GLU A 207 13.51 5.45 36.35
C GLU A 207 13.25 5.66 34.84
N LEU A 208 12.68 6.85 34.53
CA LEU A 208 13.16 7.50 33.36
C LEU A 208 14.68 7.33 33.50
N PHE A 209 15.24 6.46 32.69
CA PHE A 209 16.55 6.70 32.16
C PHE A 209 16.42 7.91 31.21
N ALA A 210 15.95 9.04 31.70
CA ALA A 210 16.64 10.29 31.53
C ALA A 210 17.97 10.11 32.27
N THR A 211 18.81 9.17 31.82
CA THR A 211 20.23 9.46 31.82
C THR A 211 20.24 10.86 31.24
N GLU A 212 20.60 11.85 32.06
CA GLU A 212 20.99 13.16 31.58
C GLU A 212 21.90 12.85 30.42
N ILE A 213 21.32 12.87 29.18
CA ILE A 213 22.10 12.89 27.98
C ILE A 213 22.94 14.11 28.25
N ALA A 214 24.25 13.95 28.31
CA ALA A 214 25.13 15.07 28.45
C ALA A 214 24.86 15.95 27.23
N GLU A 215 23.85 16.82 27.35
CA GLU A 215 23.30 17.66 26.30
C GLU A 215 24.33 18.75 25.98
N GLY A 216 25.36 18.35 25.23
CA GLY A 216 26.26 19.28 24.62
C GLY A 216 25.76 19.61 23.23
N VAL A 217 25.28 20.82 23.01
CA VAL A 217 25.27 21.39 21.67
C VAL A 217 26.72 21.68 21.30
N LEU A 218 27.25 20.95 20.32
CA LEU A 218 28.62 21.10 19.85
C LEU A 218 28.66 21.81 18.49
N THR A 219 29.77 22.47 18.23
CA THR A 219 30.08 22.99 16.89
C THR A 219 30.57 21.84 15.98
N PRO A 220 30.53 22.00 14.64
CA PRO A 220 31.09 21.00 13.72
C PRO A 220 32.55 20.67 13.97
N GLU A 221 33.34 21.65 14.43
CA GLU A 221 34.78 21.51 14.76
C GLU A 221 34.98 20.67 16.03
N GLU A 222 34.18 20.92 17.07
CA GLU A 222 34.24 20.13 18.32
C GLU A 222 33.85 18.66 18.09
N VAL A 223 32.81 18.42 17.29
CA VAL A 223 32.43 17.07 16.89
C VAL A 223 33.54 16.41 16.08
N SER A 224 34.14 17.11 15.12
CA SER A 224 35.25 16.59 14.32
C SER A 224 36.43 16.19 15.19
N ALA A 225 36.76 16.97 16.22
CA ALA A 225 37.82 16.69 17.18
C ALA A 225 37.51 15.41 18.02
N LYS A 226 36.25 15.23 18.44
CA LYS A 226 35.81 14.03 19.15
C LYS A 226 35.85 12.77 18.25
N ILE A 227 35.35 12.87 17.03
CA ILE A 227 35.37 11.76 16.06
C ILE A 227 36.81 11.34 15.75
N ALA A 228 37.74 12.29 15.62
CA ALA A 228 39.16 11.98 15.37
C ALA A 228 39.81 11.18 16.50
N GLN A 229 39.27 11.23 17.71
CA GLN A 229 39.73 10.44 18.88
C GLN A 229 38.96 9.15 19.08
N HIS A 230 37.86 8.96 18.34
CA HIS A 230 36.99 7.80 18.43
C HIS A 230 37.44 6.71 17.45
N SER A 231 37.45 5.43 17.89
CA SER A 231 37.89 4.29 17.07
C SER A 231 36.75 3.33 16.69
N GLY A 232 35.49 3.71 16.87
CA GLY A 232 34.34 2.87 16.59
C GLY A 232 33.44 3.44 15.50
N ASP A 233 32.31 2.77 15.30
CA ASP A 233 31.24 3.30 14.46
C ASP A 233 30.64 4.55 15.12
N ILE A 234 30.15 5.49 14.30
CA ILE A 234 29.36 6.62 14.76
C ILE A 234 27.95 6.53 14.18
N ALA A 235 26.93 6.91 14.95
CA ALA A 235 25.59 7.00 14.42
C ALA A 235 25.21 8.45 14.11
N VAL A 236 24.58 8.67 12.96
CA VAL A 236 24.22 10.01 12.46
C VAL A 236 22.71 10.09 12.22
N ALA A 237 22.01 10.84 13.07
CA ALA A 237 20.63 11.24 12.85
C ALA A 237 20.58 12.66 12.29
N PHE A 238 19.68 12.94 11.38
CA PHE A 238 19.64 14.23 10.68
C PHE A 238 18.21 14.73 10.46
N GLN A 239 18.07 16.03 10.34
CA GLN A 239 16.83 16.69 9.96
C GLN A 239 17.04 17.51 8.70
N LEU A 240 16.19 17.27 7.71
CA LEU A 240 16.11 18.04 6.48
C LEU A 240 14.93 19.01 6.54
N VAL A 241 15.13 20.22 6.01
CA VAL A 241 14.09 21.21 5.78
C VAL A 241 14.25 21.67 4.33
N GLU A 242 13.20 21.57 3.53
CA GLU A 242 13.24 21.87 2.09
C GLU A 242 14.44 21.20 1.38
N GLU A 243 14.63 19.92 1.65
CA GLU A 243 15.74 19.10 1.12
C GLU A 243 17.16 19.62 1.44
N LYS A 244 17.31 20.40 2.50
CA LYS A 244 18.62 20.87 2.99
C LYS A 244 18.84 20.38 4.40
N LEU A 245 20.09 20.04 4.71
CA LEU A 245 20.48 19.73 6.08
C LEU A 245 20.23 20.96 6.95
N HIS A 246 19.47 20.80 8.02
CA HIS A 246 19.17 21.86 8.98
C HIS A 246 19.97 21.67 10.26
N ARG A 247 19.99 20.45 10.81
CA ARG A 247 20.73 20.06 12.01
C ARG A 247 20.89 18.53 12.03
N TYR A 248 21.79 18.06 12.89
CA TYR A 248 22.04 16.63 13.03
C TYR A 248 22.46 16.28 14.46
N ALA A 249 22.35 15.01 14.83
CA ALA A 249 22.90 14.47 16.05
C ALA A 249 23.92 13.38 15.72
N ILE A 250 24.99 13.33 16.49
CA ILE A 250 26.05 12.31 16.41
C ILE A 250 26.06 11.55 17.72
N ALA A 251 26.03 10.21 17.65
CA ALA A 251 26.32 9.34 18.77
C ALA A 251 27.66 8.62 18.52
N LEU A 252 28.53 8.66 19.49
CA LEU A 252 29.78 7.88 19.53
C LEU A 252 29.57 6.57 20.31
N SER A 253 28.58 6.53 21.18
CA SER A 253 28.05 5.35 21.87
C SER A 253 26.58 5.58 22.24
N ALA A 254 25.96 4.62 22.90
CA ALA A 254 24.60 4.79 23.43
C ALA A 254 24.47 5.92 24.47
N ASP A 255 25.55 6.27 25.16
CA ASP A 255 25.56 7.26 26.25
C ASP A 255 26.27 8.57 25.88
N ASP A 256 26.96 8.63 24.74
CA ASP A 256 27.76 9.79 24.30
C ASP A 256 27.16 10.35 23.00
N VAL A 257 26.13 11.22 23.13
CA VAL A 257 25.31 11.75 22.03
C VAL A 257 25.33 13.27 22.04
N PHE A 258 25.52 13.90 20.88
CA PHE A 258 25.64 15.35 20.73
C PHE A 258 24.71 15.86 19.64
N LEU A 259 24.13 17.04 19.88
CA LEU A 259 23.36 17.81 18.89
C LEU A 259 24.25 18.85 18.20
N VAL A 260 24.09 19.02 16.91
CA VAL A 260 24.79 20.03 16.11
C VAL A 260 23.80 20.87 15.32
N HIS A 261 23.74 22.17 15.61
CA HIS A 261 22.95 23.12 14.86
C HIS A 261 23.77 23.67 13.69
N SER A 262 23.90 22.92 12.62
CA SER A 262 24.63 23.30 11.42
C SER A 262 24.05 22.66 10.17
N ALA A 263 24.07 23.44 9.08
CA ALA A 263 23.73 22.95 7.73
C ALA A 263 24.93 22.26 7.03
N THR A 264 26.08 22.22 7.67
CA THR A 264 27.31 21.61 7.15
C THR A 264 27.90 20.63 8.16
N MET A 265 28.50 19.57 7.66
CA MET A 265 29.24 18.58 8.45
C MET A 265 30.74 18.81 8.29
N GLY A 266 31.55 18.31 9.22
CA GLY A 266 33.01 18.33 9.11
C GLY A 266 33.55 17.33 8.08
N ASP A 267 34.88 17.37 7.85
CA ASP A 267 35.56 16.50 6.87
C ASP A 267 35.37 15.01 7.14
N TRP A 268 35.08 14.62 8.37
CA TRP A 268 34.72 13.25 8.75
C TRP A 268 33.55 12.69 7.95
N ALA A 269 32.62 13.56 7.49
CA ALA A 269 31.45 13.12 6.74
C ALA A 269 31.84 12.46 5.41
N THR A 270 32.86 12.99 4.73
CA THR A 270 33.34 12.48 3.45
C THR A 270 34.52 11.51 3.59
N ASP A 271 35.02 11.29 4.82
CA ASP A 271 36.09 10.30 5.07
C ASP A 271 35.51 8.88 5.11
N LYS A 272 35.93 8.05 4.16
CA LYS A 272 35.52 6.64 4.05
C LYS A 272 36.05 5.76 5.19
N ASN A 273 37.07 6.21 5.91
CA ASN A 273 37.65 5.45 7.03
C ASN A 273 36.85 5.65 8.33
N VAL A 274 35.98 6.63 8.39
CA VAL A 274 35.05 6.85 9.50
C VAL A 274 33.80 6.03 9.23
N SER A 275 33.59 4.95 9.98
CA SER A 275 32.41 4.08 9.87
C SER A 275 31.15 4.75 10.39
N LYS A 276 30.08 4.80 9.60
CA LYS A 276 28.85 5.50 9.92
C LYS A 276 27.63 4.58 9.86
N ILE A 277 26.80 4.71 10.89
CA ILE A 277 25.45 4.12 10.95
C ILE A 277 24.46 5.25 10.71
N ALA A 278 23.48 5.04 9.85
CA ALA A 278 22.43 6.02 9.60
C ALA A 278 21.07 5.33 9.39
N HIS A 279 20.04 6.13 9.36
CA HIS A 279 18.71 5.75 8.89
C HIS A 279 18.39 6.58 7.65
N ASP A 280 18.03 5.94 6.53
CA ASP A 280 17.94 6.58 5.21
C ASP A 280 19.25 7.34 4.83
N ALA A 281 20.34 6.59 4.93
CA ALA A 281 21.69 7.11 4.63
C ALA A 281 21.80 7.67 3.21
N LYS A 282 21.03 7.17 2.25
CA LYS A 282 20.99 7.64 0.86
C LYS A 282 20.58 9.11 0.76
N SER A 283 19.52 9.52 1.46
CA SER A 283 19.06 10.92 1.46
C SER A 283 20.12 11.87 2.03
N LEU A 284 20.80 11.46 3.11
CA LEU A 284 21.88 12.25 3.68
C LEU A 284 23.11 12.29 2.77
N ALA A 285 23.50 11.15 2.18
CA ALA A 285 24.63 11.09 1.25
C ALA A 285 24.42 11.97 0.01
N ARG A 286 23.21 12.01 -0.54
CA ARG A 286 22.84 12.88 -1.67
C ARG A 286 23.06 14.37 -1.38
N ILE A 287 22.76 14.80 -0.16
CA ILE A 287 22.76 16.21 0.23
C ILE A 287 24.12 16.65 0.76
N SER A 288 24.76 15.85 1.58
CA SER A 288 26.01 16.18 2.28
C SER A 288 27.26 15.53 1.70
N GLY A 289 27.11 14.61 0.75
CA GLY A 289 28.23 13.81 0.26
C GLY A 289 28.75 12.79 1.28
N LEU A 290 27.91 12.38 2.25
CA LEU A 290 28.28 11.40 3.28
C LEU A 290 28.79 10.12 2.65
N THR A 291 29.95 9.63 3.11
CA THR A 291 30.56 8.35 2.69
C THR A 291 30.93 7.52 3.91
N GLY A 292 31.42 6.30 3.70
CA GLY A 292 31.81 5.40 4.81
C GLY A 292 30.62 4.86 5.60
N ILE A 293 29.45 4.75 4.97
CA ILE A 293 28.25 4.16 5.58
C ILE A 293 28.45 2.66 5.66
N THR A 294 28.44 2.12 6.89
CA THR A 294 28.62 0.70 7.17
C THR A 294 27.30 0.02 7.54
N PHE A 295 26.27 0.80 7.90
CA PHE A 295 24.95 0.27 8.22
C PHE A 295 23.85 1.32 7.97
N ASP A 296 22.76 0.87 7.34
CA ASP A 296 21.52 1.64 7.20
C ASP A 296 20.37 0.85 7.82
N THR A 297 19.76 1.41 8.87
CA THR A 297 18.71 0.73 9.63
C THR A 297 17.42 0.54 8.83
N SER A 298 17.10 1.45 7.89
CA SER A 298 15.91 1.34 7.05
C SER A 298 16.04 0.20 6.03
N LEU A 299 17.20 0.08 5.37
CA LEU A 299 17.50 -0.99 4.43
C LEU A 299 17.58 -2.35 5.12
N ALA A 300 18.22 -2.41 6.30
CA ALA A 300 18.32 -3.63 7.09
C ALA A 300 16.94 -4.13 7.51
N ALA A 301 16.10 -3.27 8.06
CA ALA A 301 14.74 -3.59 8.46
C ALA A 301 13.84 -4.00 7.27
N TYR A 302 13.99 -3.32 6.13
CA TYR A 302 13.30 -3.69 4.90
C TYR A 302 13.67 -5.11 4.44
N LEU A 303 14.95 -5.48 4.42
CA LEU A 303 15.38 -6.83 4.05
C LEU A 303 14.84 -7.91 5.00
N VAL A 304 14.82 -7.61 6.30
CA VAL A 304 14.26 -8.52 7.31
C VAL A 304 12.76 -8.72 7.12
N ASN A 305 12.02 -7.65 6.77
CA ASN A 305 10.58 -7.73 6.52
C ASN A 305 10.09 -6.75 5.46
N PRO A 306 10.19 -7.08 4.16
CA PRO A 306 9.81 -6.19 3.06
C PRO A 306 8.30 -5.98 2.91
N GLY A 307 7.46 -6.74 3.63
CA GLY A 307 6.00 -6.62 3.59
C GLY A 307 5.43 -5.49 4.44
N VAL A 308 6.25 -4.80 5.23
CA VAL A 308 5.81 -3.74 6.13
C VAL A 308 5.75 -2.40 5.40
N ARG A 309 4.65 -1.65 5.58
CA ARG A 309 4.42 -0.37 4.90
C ARG A 309 5.39 0.74 5.29
N SER A 310 5.79 0.78 6.56
CA SER A 310 6.68 1.82 7.08
C SER A 310 7.99 1.22 7.54
N GLN A 311 9.07 1.84 7.10
CA GLN A 311 10.43 1.61 7.55
C GLN A 311 10.97 2.84 8.32
N ASP A 312 10.08 3.63 8.92
CA ASP A 312 10.47 4.77 9.77
C ASP A 312 11.19 4.28 11.02
N LEU A 313 12.18 5.04 11.48
CA LEU A 313 13.05 4.63 12.59
C LEU A 313 12.26 4.29 13.86
N LYS A 314 11.19 5.03 14.13
CA LYS A 314 10.29 4.77 15.25
C LYS A 314 9.62 3.40 15.16
N ASP A 315 9.07 3.06 13.98
CA ASP A 315 8.41 1.76 13.75
C ASP A 315 9.43 0.60 13.79
N ILE A 316 10.68 0.86 13.39
CA ILE A 316 11.78 -0.11 13.46
C ILE A 316 12.19 -0.31 14.91
N GLN A 317 12.32 0.75 15.71
CA GLN A 317 12.63 0.70 17.13
C GLN A 317 11.58 -0.07 17.92
N GLU A 318 10.30 0.13 17.63
CA GLU A 318 9.21 -0.64 18.26
C GLU A 318 9.27 -2.14 17.94
N ARG A 319 9.77 -2.53 16.75
CA ARG A 319 9.81 -3.93 16.29
C ARG A 319 11.07 -4.69 16.69
N TRP A 320 12.22 -4.04 16.66
CA TRP A 320 13.54 -4.67 16.83
C TRP A 320 14.45 -3.96 17.85
N GLY A 321 14.00 -2.84 18.42
CA GLY A 321 14.73 -2.13 19.47
C GLY A 321 14.59 -2.79 20.85
N ASP A 322 15.08 -2.09 21.85
CA ASP A 322 15.07 -2.51 23.27
C ASP A 322 13.76 -2.23 24.00
N GLY A 323 12.72 -1.80 23.28
CA GLY A 323 11.41 -1.41 23.83
C GLY A 323 11.37 0.04 24.34
N SER A 324 12.46 0.79 24.29
CA SER A 324 12.45 2.23 24.57
C SER A 324 11.70 2.97 23.47
N ALA A 325 10.59 3.65 23.83
CA ALA A 325 9.85 4.42 22.84
C ALA A 325 10.61 5.71 22.48
N ILE A 326 10.75 6.00 21.19
CA ILE A 326 11.15 7.34 20.72
C ILE A 326 9.94 8.28 20.93
N ASN A 327 9.57 8.52 22.17
CA ASN A 327 8.56 9.50 22.55
C ASN A 327 9.28 10.72 23.12
N VAL A 328 9.42 11.74 22.30
CA VAL A 328 10.15 12.95 22.64
C VAL A 328 9.27 14.17 22.38
N SER A 329 9.45 15.19 23.21
CA SER A 329 8.63 16.40 23.16
C SER A 329 9.19 17.46 22.20
N THR A 330 10.45 17.34 21.76
CA THR A 330 11.08 18.29 20.84
C THR A 330 11.81 17.58 19.69
N PRO A 331 11.94 18.23 18.52
CA PRO A 331 12.69 17.68 17.39
C PRO A 331 14.19 17.46 17.71
N GLU A 332 14.76 18.20 18.63
CA GLU A 332 16.13 18.03 19.10
C GLU A 332 16.29 16.73 19.88
N GLN A 333 15.38 16.46 20.82
CA GLN A 333 15.36 15.20 21.57
C GLN A 333 15.10 14.01 20.64
N GLU A 334 14.27 14.17 19.62
CA GLU A 334 14.05 13.14 18.62
C GLU A 334 15.34 12.76 17.88
N LEU A 335 16.16 13.75 17.49
CA LEU A 335 17.44 13.46 16.84
C LEU A 335 18.43 12.75 17.77
N LEU A 336 18.57 13.21 19.01
CA LEU A 336 19.44 12.60 20.01
C LEU A 336 19.06 11.16 20.28
N THR A 337 17.76 10.91 20.53
CA THR A 337 17.21 9.58 20.77
C THR A 337 17.36 8.68 19.54
N SER A 338 17.18 9.24 18.33
CA SER A 338 17.35 8.51 17.08
C SER A 338 18.80 8.06 16.86
N ALA A 339 19.75 8.96 17.10
CA ALA A 339 21.17 8.64 16.97
C ALA A 339 21.58 7.52 17.96
N ARG A 340 21.10 7.58 19.21
CA ARG A 340 21.30 6.56 20.23
C ARG A 340 20.70 5.19 19.84
N ALA A 341 19.44 5.19 19.39
CA ALA A 341 18.71 3.98 19.03
C ALA A 341 19.37 3.19 17.89
N MET A 342 20.09 3.86 16.98
CA MET A 342 20.73 3.21 15.85
C MET A 342 21.76 2.15 16.27
N PHE A 343 22.43 2.26 17.43
CA PHE A 343 23.35 1.23 17.92
C PHE A 343 22.59 -0.05 18.30
N THR A 344 21.54 0.06 19.10
CA THR A 344 20.71 -1.10 19.48
C THR A 344 20.08 -1.75 18.26
N LEU A 345 19.55 -0.95 17.34
CA LEU A 345 18.96 -1.42 16.09
C LEU A 345 19.97 -2.11 15.18
N ARG A 346 21.21 -1.58 15.06
CA ARG A 346 22.28 -2.22 14.29
C ARG A 346 22.51 -3.65 14.77
N ASP A 347 22.65 -3.86 16.08
CA ASP A 347 22.99 -5.15 16.64
C ASP A 347 21.85 -6.17 16.49
N SER A 348 20.62 -5.75 16.74
CA SER A 348 19.42 -6.59 16.59
C SER A 348 19.15 -6.93 15.12
N LEU A 349 19.21 -5.95 14.22
CA LEU A 349 19.00 -6.17 12.78
C LEU A 349 20.15 -6.98 12.15
N THR A 350 21.39 -6.80 12.62
CA THR A 350 22.52 -7.64 12.18
C THR A 350 22.29 -9.11 12.51
N ARG A 351 21.78 -9.41 13.71
CA ARG A 351 21.42 -10.77 14.11
C ARG A 351 20.33 -11.34 13.20
N GLU A 352 19.23 -10.60 13.01
CA GLU A 352 18.14 -11.00 12.13
C GLU A 352 18.59 -11.24 10.68
N LEU A 353 19.43 -10.35 10.13
CA LEU A 353 19.98 -10.51 8.78
C LEU A 353 20.82 -11.78 8.66
N LYS A 354 21.66 -12.08 9.66
CA LYS A 354 22.52 -13.29 9.69
C LYS A 354 21.70 -14.56 9.85
N GLU A 355 20.73 -14.59 10.76
CA GLU A 355 19.85 -15.74 10.98
C GLU A 355 19.01 -16.07 9.74
N ARG A 356 18.68 -15.08 8.93
CA ARG A 356 17.92 -15.24 7.67
C ARG A 356 18.81 -15.40 6.44
N ASN A 357 20.13 -15.43 6.58
CA ASN A 357 21.11 -15.47 5.47
C ASN A 357 20.97 -14.27 4.50
N LEU A 358 20.61 -13.08 4.99
CA LEU A 358 20.45 -11.85 4.23
C LEU A 358 21.63 -10.86 4.41
N TRP A 359 22.59 -11.17 5.27
CA TRP A 359 23.71 -10.30 5.59
C TRP A 359 24.57 -9.97 4.37
N ASP A 360 24.90 -10.98 3.57
CA ASP A 360 25.72 -10.76 2.37
C ASP A 360 24.97 -9.91 1.33
N LEU A 361 23.68 -10.15 1.14
CA LEU A 361 22.83 -9.34 0.27
C LEU A 361 22.78 -7.86 0.74
N PHE A 362 22.68 -7.63 2.05
CA PHE A 362 22.71 -6.30 2.63
C PHE A 362 24.04 -5.60 2.37
N MET A 363 25.16 -6.24 2.71
CA MET A 363 26.49 -5.64 2.67
C MET A 363 27.05 -5.48 1.25
N THR A 364 26.79 -6.46 0.36
CA THR A 364 27.39 -6.48 -0.99
C THR A 364 26.50 -5.89 -2.06
N MET A 365 25.22 -5.68 -1.78
CA MET A 365 24.27 -5.15 -2.77
C MET A 365 23.50 -3.93 -2.25
N GLU A 366 22.62 -4.08 -1.24
CA GLU A 366 21.67 -3.01 -0.91
C GLU A 366 22.37 -1.74 -0.41
N LEU A 367 23.35 -1.88 0.46
CA LEU A 367 24.10 -0.76 1.00
C LEU A 367 24.95 -0.05 -0.07
N PRO A 368 25.74 -0.76 -0.91
CA PRO A 368 26.46 -0.13 -2.04
C PRO A 368 25.53 0.49 -3.10
N VAL A 369 24.36 -0.12 -3.36
CA VAL A 369 23.37 0.46 -4.27
C VAL A 369 22.84 1.78 -3.73
N ALA A 370 22.60 1.92 -2.43
CA ALA A 370 22.16 3.19 -1.84
C ALA A 370 23.16 4.33 -2.09
N ASP A 371 24.46 4.07 -1.94
CA ASP A 371 25.51 5.05 -2.26
C ASP A 371 25.53 5.41 -3.75
N LEU A 372 25.40 4.43 -4.63
CA LEU A 372 25.32 4.67 -6.08
C LEU A 372 24.07 5.49 -6.45
N LEU A 373 22.90 5.14 -5.90
CA LEU A 373 21.65 5.87 -6.14
C LEU A 373 21.74 7.31 -5.63
N ALA A 374 22.36 7.57 -4.48
CA ALA A 374 22.58 8.92 -3.98
C ALA A 374 23.36 9.77 -5.00
N ARG A 375 24.39 9.21 -5.64
CA ARG A 375 25.16 9.88 -6.70
C ARG A 375 24.32 10.11 -7.95
N MET A 376 23.54 9.12 -8.41
CA MET A 376 22.66 9.22 -9.57
C MET A 376 21.59 10.31 -9.35
N GLU A 377 20.97 10.34 -8.18
CA GLU A 377 19.99 11.38 -7.78
C GLU A 377 20.62 12.78 -7.75
N ALA A 378 21.85 12.91 -7.22
CA ALA A 378 22.56 14.20 -7.20
C ALA A 378 22.92 14.68 -8.62
N ILE A 379 23.17 13.78 -9.56
CA ILE A 379 23.44 14.10 -10.96
C ILE A 379 22.16 14.50 -11.70
N GLY A 380 21.08 13.70 -11.57
CA GLY A 380 19.84 13.85 -12.33
C GLY A 380 19.99 13.66 -13.85
N ILE A 381 18.93 13.88 -14.61
CA ILE A 381 18.92 13.81 -16.08
C ILE A 381 18.54 15.15 -16.71
N ALA A 382 19.24 15.56 -17.75
CA ALA A 382 18.96 16.83 -18.44
C ALA A 382 17.67 16.75 -19.27
N VAL A 383 16.92 17.86 -19.31
CA VAL A 383 15.65 17.92 -20.03
C VAL A 383 15.53 19.17 -20.89
N ASN A 384 14.85 19.03 -22.02
CA ASN A 384 14.44 20.12 -22.89
C ASN A 384 13.12 20.69 -22.38
N LYS A 385 13.21 21.71 -21.49
CA LYS A 385 12.02 22.38 -20.92
C LYS A 385 11.09 22.91 -22.01
N LYS A 386 11.61 23.51 -23.07
CA LYS A 386 10.79 24.06 -24.17
C LYS A 386 9.96 22.97 -24.84
N GLY A 387 10.55 21.79 -25.10
CA GLY A 387 9.83 20.64 -25.64
C GLY A 387 8.72 20.15 -24.72
N LEU A 388 8.95 20.13 -23.40
CA LEU A 388 7.92 19.78 -22.43
C LEU A 388 6.79 20.80 -22.37
N ASP A 389 7.09 22.11 -22.42
CA ASP A 389 6.08 23.18 -22.46
C ASP A 389 5.20 23.08 -23.73
N GLU A 390 5.82 22.79 -24.90
CA GLU A 390 5.11 22.56 -26.17
C GLU A 390 4.20 21.31 -26.10
N LEU A 391 4.67 20.23 -25.46
CA LEU A 391 3.85 19.02 -25.24
C LEU A 391 2.68 19.27 -24.28
N ALA A 392 2.88 20.03 -23.21
CA ALA A 392 1.80 20.39 -22.28
C ALA A 392 0.69 21.16 -23.01
N ALA A 393 1.06 22.17 -23.82
CA ALA A 393 0.13 22.93 -24.63
C ALA A 393 -0.59 22.05 -25.68
N PHE A 394 0.11 21.12 -26.29
CA PHE A 394 -0.47 20.16 -27.24
C PHE A 394 -1.53 19.28 -26.55
N PHE A 395 -1.21 18.71 -25.39
CA PHE A 395 -2.16 17.86 -24.65
C PHE A 395 -3.38 18.62 -24.15
N GLU A 396 -3.22 19.86 -23.70
CA GLU A 396 -4.34 20.74 -23.33
C GLU A 396 -5.27 21.02 -24.52
N GLY A 397 -4.70 21.32 -25.69
CA GLY A 397 -5.43 21.50 -26.94
C GLY A 397 -6.20 20.24 -27.37
N GLU A 398 -5.59 19.07 -27.26
CA GLU A 398 -6.21 17.78 -27.55
C GLU A 398 -7.40 17.48 -26.62
N VAL A 399 -7.24 17.68 -25.30
CA VAL A 399 -8.32 17.50 -24.32
C VAL A 399 -9.49 18.43 -24.65
N SER A 400 -9.19 19.69 -25.00
CA SER A 400 -10.23 20.68 -25.38
C SER A 400 -10.98 20.25 -26.65
N ARG A 401 -10.27 19.80 -27.69
CA ARG A 401 -10.83 19.32 -28.94
C ARG A 401 -11.73 18.10 -28.71
N GLU A 402 -11.24 17.09 -27.99
CA GLU A 402 -11.98 15.87 -27.75
C GLU A 402 -13.18 16.10 -26.80
N THR A 403 -13.08 17.07 -25.87
CA THR A 403 -14.21 17.46 -25.03
C THR A 403 -15.35 18.05 -25.90
N LYS A 404 -14.99 18.91 -26.85
CA LYS A 404 -15.98 19.45 -27.80
C LYS A 404 -16.60 18.34 -28.64
N ALA A 405 -15.81 17.40 -29.15
CA ALA A 405 -16.32 16.27 -29.92
C ALA A 405 -17.25 15.37 -29.06
N ALA A 406 -16.92 15.16 -27.79
CA ALA A 406 -17.81 14.43 -26.86
C ALA A 406 -19.16 15.14 -26.65
N HIS A 407 -19.18 16.48 -26.48
CA HIS A 407 -20.38 17.28 -26.36
C HIS A 407 -21.23 17.26 -27.66
N GLU A 408 -20.57 17.34 -28.81
CA GLU A 408 -21.24 17.24 -30.12
C GLU A 408 -21.88 15.86 -30.31
N ALA A 409 -21.21 14.79 -29.89
CA ALA A 409 -21.71 13.42 -30.00
C ALA A 409 -22.93 13.14 -29.08
N VAL A 410 -23.09 13.89 -27.99
CA VAL A 410 -24.22 13.80 -27.06
C VAL A 410 -25.33 14.84 -27.36
N GLY A 411 -24.93 15.96 -27.96
CA GLY A 411 -25.84 17.07 -28.30
C GLY A 411 -25.95 18.16 -27.22
N HIS A 412 -25.24 18.05 -26.12
CA HIS A 412 -25.16 19.07 -25.05
C HIS A 412 -23.86 19.02 -24.28
N GLU A 413 -23.56 20.07 -23.53
CA GLU A 413 -22.39 20.14 -22.64
C GLU A 413 -22.61 19.34 -21.36
N PHE A 414 -21.56 18.64 -20.89
CA PHE A 414 -21.52 17.95 -19.63
C PHE A 414 -20.06 17.87 -19.13
N ASN A 415 -19.86 17.64 -17.83
CA ASN A 415 -18.52 17.48 -17.27
C ASN A 415 -17.98 16.08 -17.54
N VAL A 416 -17.10 15.95 -18.56
CA VAL A 416 -16.45 14.70 -18.98
C VAL A 416 -15.57 14.07 -17.89
N ALA A 417 -15.19 14.84 -16.86
CA ALA A 417 -14.40 14.34 -15.71
C ALA A 417 -15.29 13.87 -14.54
N SER A 418 -16.62 14.10 -14.60
CA SER A 418 -17.53 13.70 -13.53
C SER A 418 -18.08 12.29 -13.75
N PRO A 419 -17.70 11.28 -12.93
CA PRO A 419 -18.27 9.94 -13.08
C PRO A 419 -19.79 9.90 -12.96
N LYS A 420 -20.37 10.80 -12.14
CA LYS A 420 -21.81 10.88 -11.95
C LYS A 420 -22.55 11.39 -13.20
N GLN A 421 -22.02 12.44 -13.84
CA GLN A 421 -22.61 12.95 -15.09
C GLN A 421 -22.40 11.96 -16.25
N LEU A 422 -21.22 11.31 -16.31
CA LEU A 422 -20.98 10.27 -17.30
C LEU A 422 -21.97 9.11 -17.19
N GLN A 423 -22.33 8.69 -15.97
CA GLN A 423 -23.34 7.64 -15.79
C GLN A 423 -24.69 8.04 -16.37
N VAL A 424 -25.14 9.26 -16.12
CA VAL A 424 -26.39 9.78 -16.66
C VAL A 424 -26.33 9.80 -18.19
N VAL A 425 -25.32 10.42 -18.76
CA VAL A 425 -25.13 10.51 -20.21
C VAL A 425 -25.08 9.13 -20.87
N LEU A 426 -24.23 8.24 -20.39
CA LEU A 426 -23.99 6.95 -21.03
C LEU A 426 -25.16 5.98 -20.87
N PHE A 427 -25.76 5.90 -19.67
CA PHE A 427 -26.71 4.84 -19.34
C PHE A 427 -28.17 5.28 -19.35
N ASP A 428 -28.46 6.56 -19.06
CA ASP A 428 -29.86 7.06 -19.00
C ASP A 428 -30.24 7.81 -20.28
N GLU A 429 -29.33 8.63 -20.84
CA GLU A 429 -29.64 9.42 -22.06
C GLU A 429 -29.35 8.63 -23.34
N LEU A 430 -28.15 8.05 -23.45
CA LEU A 430 -27.72 7.27 -24.65
C LEU A 430 -28.18 5.81 -24.59
N GLY A 431 -28.66 5.31 -23.45
CA GLY A 431 -29.17 3.96 -23.29
C GLY A 431 -28.10 2.85 -23.52
N LEU A 432 -26.84 3.15 -23.34
CA LEU A 432 -25.75 2.19 -23.56
C LEU A 432 -25.82 1.03 -22.55
N PRO A 433 -25.24 -0.13 -22.90
CA PRO A 433 -25.19 -1.29 -21.98
C PRO A 433 -24.56 -0.93 -20.63
N LYS A 434 -25.20 -1.36 -19.54
CA LYS A 434 -24.73 -1.07 -18.18
C LYS A 434 -23.45 -1.86 -17.86
N THR A 435 -22.47 -1.16 -17.33
CA THR A 435 -21.20 -1.73 -16.85
C THR A 435 -21.35 -2.37 -15.47
N LYS A 436 -20.26 -2.81 -14.85
CA LYS A 436 -20.26 -3.38 -13.51
C LYS A 436 -20.84 -2.39 -12.49
N LYS A 437 -21.80 -2.87 -11.69
CA LYS A 437 -22.41 -2.08 -10.61
C LYS A 437 -21.47 -1.99 -9.41
N ILE A 438 -21.25 -0.79 -8.91
CA ILE A 438 -20.49 -0.47 -7.70
C ILE A 438 -21.37 0.27 -6.69
N LYS A 439 -20.88 0.57 -5.48
CA LYS A 439 -21.68 1.28 -4.45
C LYS A 439 -22.26 2.63 -4.91
N THR A 440 -21.57 3.32 -5.82
CA THR A 440 -21.94 4.67 -6.32
C THR A 440 -22.64 4.66 -7.68
N GLY A 441 -23.03 3.50 -8.22
CA GLY A 441 -23.68 3.36 -9.51
C GLY A 441 -22.95 2.36 -10.42
N TYR A 442 -22.87 2.65 -11.72
CA TYR A 442 -22.15 1.85 -12.71
C TYR A 442 -20.74 2.43 -12.92
N THR A 443 -19.73 1.57 -13.00
CA THR A 443 -18.38 2.06 -13.21
C THR A 443 -18.20 2.67 -14.60
N THR A 444 -17.43 3.75 -14.65
CA THR A 444 -17.04 4.43 -15.89
C THR A 444 -15.51 4.53 -15.99
N ASP A 445 -14.76 3.57 -15.41
CA ASP A 445 -13.31 3.49 -15.56
C ASP A 445 -12.88 3.23 -17.01
N ALA A 446 -11.58 3.29 -17.29
CA ALA A 446 -11.07 3.14 -18.65
C ALA A 446 -11.42 1.79 -19.27
N GLU A 447 -11.33 0.70 -18.48
CA GLU A 447 -11.65 -0.66 -18.92
C GLU A 447 -13.13 -0.79 -19.26
N SER A 448 -14.01 -0.21 -18.43
CA SER A 448 -15.45 -0.20 -18.68
C SER A 448 -15.83 0.63 -19.89
N LEU A 449 -15.16 1.78 -20.13
CA LEU A 449 -15.40 2.58 -21.34
C LEU A 449 -14.90 1.89 -22.60
N ASP A 450 -13.75 1.20 -22.54
CA ASP A 450 -13.22 0.41 -23.65
C ASP A 450 -14.18 -0.74 -24.00
N TRP A 451 -14.65 -1.49 -23.00
CA TRP A 451 -15.66 -2.52 -23.17
C TRP A 451 -16.94 -1.97 -23.82
N LEU A 452 -17.43 -0.80 -23.35
CA LEU A 452 -18.58 -0.13 -23.96
C LEU A 452 -18.31 0.26 -25.41
N HIS A 453 -17.12 0.76 -25.69
CA HIS A 453 -16.72 1.13 -27.06
C HIS A 453 -16.75 -0.06 -28.01
N GLN A 454 -16.15 -1.20 -27.60
CA GLN A 454 -16.18 -2.44 -28.36
C GLN A 454 -17.61 -2.97 -28.61
N LYS A 455 -18.53 -2.76 -27.66
CA LYS A 455 -19.92 -3.23 -27.75
C LYS A 455 -20.83 -2.31 -28.55
N SER A 456 -20.66 -1.01 -28.47
CA SER A 456 -21.60 -0.03 -29.02
C SER A 456 -21.05 0.79 -30.19
N GLY A 457 -19.72 0.98 -30.26
CA GLY A 457 -19.08 1.85 -31.25
C GLY A 457 -19.47 3.33 -31.16
N HIS A 458 -20.10 3.78 -30.05
CA HIS A 458 -20.60 5.15 -29.95
C HIS A 458 -19.45 6.17 -29.92
N PRO A 459 -19.51 7.26 -30.77
CA PRO A 459 -18.40 8.22 -30.91
C PRO A 459 -17.97 8.88 -29.59
N VAL A 460 -18.89 9.14 -28.65
CA VAL A 460 -18.56 9.73 -27.36
C VAL A 460 -17.51 8.93 -26.59
N LEU A 461 -17.53 7.59 -26.73
CA LEU A 461 -16.61 6.70 -26.01
C LEU A 461 -15.18 6.83 -26.53
N THR A 462 -15.00 7.00 -27.84
CA THR A 462 -13.70 7.30 -28.44
C THR A 462 -13.10 8.58 -27.85
N SER A 463 -13.90 9.66 -27.84
CA SER A 463 -13.45 10.93 -27.26
C SER A 463 -13.19 10.84 -25.77
N LEU A 464 -14.03 10.14 -24.97
CA LEU A 464 -13.82 9.97 -23.53
C LEU A 464 -12.55 9.17 -23.21
N LEU A 465 -12.27 8.11 -23.96
CA LEU A 465 -11.02 7.32 -23.80
C LEU A 465 -9.81 8.19 -24.14
N ARG A 466 -9.87 8.92 -25.26
CA ARG A 466 -8.77 9.83 -25.67
C ARG A 466 -8.56 10.97 -24.67
N ILE A 467 -9.61 11.59 -24.15
CA ILE A 467 -9.53 12.62 -23.09
C ILE A 467 -8.79 12.08 -21.87
N ARG A 468 -9.12 10.88 -21.41
CA ARG A 468 -8.49 10.29 -20.22
C ARG A 468 -7.01 10.00 -20.41
N GLU A 469 -6.67 9.39 -21.56
CA GLU A 469 -5.29 9.11 -21.91
C GLU A 469 -4.48 10.41 -22.01
N THR A 470 -4.96 11.36 -22.80
CA THR A 470 -4.29 12.65 -23.04
C THR A 470 -4.15 13.46 -21.75
N LYS A 471 -5.20 13.50 -20.91
CA LYS A 471 -5.15 14.20 -19.62
C LYS A 471 -4.14 13.58 -18.67
N LYS A 472 -4.03 12.24 -18.63
CA LYS A 472 -3.02 11.54 -17.84
C LYS A 472 -1.60 11.91 -18.28
N LEU A 473 -1.36 11.97 -19.59
CA LEU A 473 -0.07 12.37 -20.16
C LEU A 473 0.23 13.85 -19.88
N GLY A 474 -0.77 14.72 -20.04
CA GLY A 474 -0.64 16.15 -19.70
C GLY A 474 -0.24 16.38 -18.24
N THR A 475 -0.94 15.73 -17.31
CA THR A 475 -0.57 15.78 -15.88
C THR A 475 0.84 15.25 -15.61
N THR A 476 1.26 14.20 -16.34
CA THR A 476 2.64 13.69 -16.23
C THR A 476 3.65 14.74 -16.69
N VAL A 477 3.42 15.40 -17.84
CA VAL A 477 4.32 16.44 -18.38
C VAL A 477 4.35 17.68 -17.48
N GLU A 478 3.20 18.13 -16.97
CA GLU A 478 3.14 19.23 -15.99
C GLU A 478 3.95 18.90 -14.72
N GLY A 479 3.82 17.66 -14.22
CA GLY A 479 4.64 17.17 -13.10
C GLY A 479 6.13 17.17 -13.41
N LEU A 480 6.53 16.78 -14.63
CA LEU A 480 7.94 16.85 -15.06
C LEU A 480 8.45 18.29 -15.11
N ILE A 481 7.67 19.23 -15.64
CA ILE A 481 8.03 20.66 -15.72
C ILE A 481 8.23 21.26 -14.33
N ALA A 482 7.36 20.91 -13.36
CA ALA A 482 7.44 21.40 -12.00
C ALA A 482 8.71 20.94 -11.26
N GLU A 483 9.26 19.79 -11.63
CA GLU A 483 10.43 19.17 -11.00
C GLU A 483 11.76 19.53 -11.70
N ILE A 484 11.75 20.41 -12.70
CA ILE A 484 12.99 20.88 -13.34
C ILE A 484 13.76 21.79 -12.37
N ALA A 485 14.93 21.33 -11.95
CA ALA A 485 15.81 22.09 -11.08
C ALA A 485 16.51 23.26 -11.81
N LYS A 486 17.18 24.13 -11.04
CA LYS A 486 17.87 25.31 -11.57
C LYS A 486 19.01 25.01 -12.57
N ASP A 487 19.56 23.83 -12.49
CA ASP A 487 20.60 23.31 -13.40
C ASP A 487 20.04 22.77 -14.73
N GLY A 488 18.70 22.76 -14.90
CA GLY A 488 18.03 22.26 -16.08
C GLY A 488 17.89 20.74 -16.11
N ARG A 489 18.01 20.09 -14.95
CA ARG A 489 17.90 18.63 -14.81
C ARG A 489 16.71 18.28 -13.91
N ILE A 490 16.26 17.03 -14.03
CA ILE A 490 15.29 16.40 -13.13
C ILE A 490 16.06 15.42 -12.24
N HIS A 491 15.90 15.58 -10.93
CA HIS A 491 16.53 14.76 -9.90
C HIS A 491 15.47 13.86 -9.25
N THR A 492 15.17 12.75 -9.89
CA THR A 492 14.22 11.77 -9.31
C THR A 492 14.80 11.11 -8.07
N HIS A 493 13.94 10.66 -7.15
CA HIS A 493 14.32 9.91 -5.96
C HIS A 493 14.01 8.42 -6.15
N PHE A 494 15.02 7.58 -6.07
CA PHE A 494 14.86 6.13 -6.11
C PHE A 494 14.48 5.57 -4.75
N GLN A 495 13.48 4.73 -4.70
CA GLN A 495 13.01 4.08 -3.47
C GLN A 495 13.43 2.61 -3.48
N GLN A 496 14.25 2.20 -2.49
CA GLN A 496 14.70 0.81 -2.33
C GLN A 496 13.77 -0.02 -1.44
N THR A 497 12.95 0.61 -0.61
CA THR A 497 12.20 -0.04 0.48
C THR A 497 10.70 -0.16 0.22
N VAL A 498 10.21 0.24 -0.95
CA VAL A 498 8.77 0.27 -1.28
C VAL A 498 8.29 -1.04 -1.89
N ALA A 499 8.99 -1.56 -2.87
CA ALA A 499 8.57 -2.78 -3.55
C ALA A 499 9.06 -4.03 -2.80
N ALA A 500 8.13 -4.88 -2.36
CA ALA A 500 8.47 -6.11 -1.61
C ALA A 500 9.28 -7.14 -2.44
N THR A 501 9.45 -6.92 -3.74
CA THR A 501 10.27 -7.76 -4.65
C THR A 501 11.71 -7.29 -4.78
N GLY A 502 12.10 -6.18 -4.16
CA GLY A 502 13.44 -5.59 -4.34
C GLY A 502 13.59 -4.65 -5.53
N ARG A 503 12.55 -4.50 -6.37
CA ARG A 503 12.57 -3.51 -7.46
C ARG A 503 12.69 -2.10 -6.91
N LEU A 504 13.45 -1.25 -7.61
CA LEU A 504 13.45 0.17 -7.37
C LEU A 504 12.15 0.78 -7.89
N SER A 505 11.66 1.80 -7.22
CA SER A 505 10.65 2.73 -7.75
C SER A 505 11.21 4.14 -7.73
N SER A 506 10.61 5.06 -8.48
CA SER A 506 11.04 6.46 -8.51
C SER A 506 9.88 7.40 -8.15
N THR A 507 10.24 8.50 -7.49
CA THR A 507 9.29 9.54 -7.05
C THR A 507 9.93 10.92 -7.21
N GLY A 508 9.13 11.97 -7.30
CA GLY A 508 9.59 13.32 -7.44
C GLY A 508 10.51 13.61 -8.64
N PRO A 509 10.09 13.30 -9.89
CA PRO A 509 8.90 12.62 -10.39
C PRO A 509 9.09 11.11 -10.60
N ASN A 510 7.97 10.37 -10.83
CA ASN A 510 8.07 8.96 -11.22
C ASN A 510 8.40 8.80 -12.70
N LEU A 511 9.66 8.59 -13.02
CA LEU A 511 10.14 8.41 -14.39
C LEU A 511 9.84 7.01 -14.96
N GLN A 512 9.54 6.03 -14.11
CA GLN A 512 9.24 4.65 -14.54
C GLN A 512 7.84 4.51 -15.16
N ASN A 513 6.96 5.51 -14.98
CA ASN A 513 5.61 5.49 -15.53
C ASN A 513 5.49 6.18 -16.92
N ILE A 514 6.58 6.70 -17.49
CA ILE A 514 6.57 7.31 -18.82
C ILE A 514 6.36 6.21 -19.87
N PRO A 515 5.30 6.25 -20.71
CA PRO A 515 5.02 5.21 -21.68
C PRO A 515 6.15 5.03 -22.69
N VAL A 516 6.41 3.78 -23.07
CA VAL A 516 7.45 3.44 -24.05
C VAL A 516 6.84 3.24 -25.44
N ARG A 517 5.64 2.67 -25.53
CA ARG A 517 5.05 2.14 -26.77
C ARG A 517 4.20 3.13 -27.53
N THR A 518 3.65 4.15 -26.86
CA THR A 518 2.80 5.15 -27.51
C THR A 518 3.64 6.24 -28.17
N GLU A 519 3.10 6.86 -29.22
CA GLU A 519 3.77 7.98 -29.91
C GLU A 519 3.99 9.17 -28.95
N GLU A 520 3.00 9.46 -28.13
CA GLU A 520 3.07 10.53 -27.13
C GLU A 520 4.14 10.25 -26.06
N GLY A 521 4.25 8.98 -25.62
CA GLY A 521 5.30 8.57 -24.67
C GLY A 521 6.70 8.74 -25.26
N ARG A 522 6.88 8.44 -26.55
CA ARG A 522 8.13 8.69 -27.28
C ARG A 522 8.45 10.18 -27.31
N LYS A 523 7.50 11.05 -27.64
CA LYS A 523 7.67 12.51 -27.62
C LYS A 523 8.07 13.03 -26.25
N ILE A 524 7.53 12.44 -25.15
CA ILE A 524 7.96 12.78 -23.79
C ILE A 524 9.42 12.34 -23.57
N ARG A 525 9.80 11.12 -24.00
CA ARG A 525 11.18 10.62 -23.89
C ARG A 525 12.17 11.43 -24.74
N ASP A 526 11.75 12.02 -25.87
CA ASP A 526 12.55 12.94 -26.65
C ASP A 526 12.91 14.25 -25.93
N CYS A 527 12.15 14.61 -24.90
CA CYS A 527 12.47 15.75 -24.05
C CYS A 527 13.57 15.48 -23.02
N PHE A 528 13.96 14.22 -22.79
CA PHE A 528 15.11 13.88 -21.97
C PHE A 528 16.34 13.80 -22.86
N THR A 529 17.28 14.68 -22.62
CA THR A 529 18.38 14.95 -23.55
C THR A 529 19.75 14.78 -22.89
N VAL A 530 20.78 14.76 -23.71
CA VAL A 530 22.16 14.81 -23.24
C VAL A 530 22.44 16.14 -22.53
N GLY A 531 23.15 16.08 -21.40
CA GLY A 531 23.54 17.26 -20.64
C GLY A 531 24.77 17.97 -21.21
N LYS A 532 25.02 19.19 -20.75
CA LYS A 532 26.17 19.98 -21.19
C LYS A 532 27.49 19.28 -20.87
N GLY A 533 28.36 19.13 -21.89
CA GLY A 533 29.67 18.48 -21.77
C GLY A 533 29.66 16.99 -22.09
N TYR A 534 28.53 16.46 -22.49
CA TYR A 534 28.34 15.08 -22.97
C TYR A 534 27.86 15.10 -24.43
N VAL A 535 28.00 14.00 -25.14
CA VAL A 535 27.70 13.91 -26.58
C VAL A 535 26.56 12.96 -26.90
N ALA A 536 26.24 12.02 -26.01
CA ALA A 536 25.16 11.08 -26.20
C ALA A 536 24.58 10.60 -24.86
N LEU A 537 23.35 10.10 -24.90
CA LEU A 537 22.81 9.15 -23.95
C LEU A 537 23.08 7.73 -24.45
N LEU A 538 23.46 6.84 -23.56
CA LEU A 538 23.50 5.40 -23.79
C LEU A 538 22.38 4.76 -22.99
N THR A 539 21.52 4.00 -23.66
CA THR A 539 20.58 3.10 -22.97
C THR A 539 21.04 1.65 -23.15
N ALA A 540 20.88 0.86 -22.11
CA ALA A 540 21.18 -0.56 -22.15
C ALA A 540 20.12 -1.32 -21.36
N ASP A 541 19.42 -2.27 -22.02
CA ASP A 541 18.37 -3.06 -21.40
C ASP A 541 18.61 -4.56 -21.57
N TYR A 542 18.09 -5.34 -20.61
CA TYR A 542 18.11 -6.79 -20.69
C TYR A 542 17.02 -7.32 -21.61
N SER A 543 17.40 -8.12 -22.59
CA SER A 543 16.46 -8.84 -23.43
C SER A 543 15.79 -9.98 -22.66
N GLN A 544 14.50 -9.83 -22.34
CA GLN A 544 13.63 -10.86 -21.77
C GLN A 544 14.17 -11.49 -20.48
N ILE A 545 14.70 -10.69 -19.56
CA ILE A 545 15.37 -11.15 -18.34
C ILE A 545 14.49 -12.09 -17.51
N GLU A 546 13.19 -11.81 -17.35
CA GLU A 546 12.29 -12.63 -16.55
C GLU A 546 12.13 -14.04 -17.13
N MET A 547 12.10 -14.16 -18.46
CA MET A 547 12.03 -15.47 -19.12
C MET A 547 13.35 -16.26 -19.02
N ARG A 548 14.49 -15.58 -19.03
CA ARG A 548 15.81 -16.19 -18.80
C ARG A 548 15.95 -16.70 -17.37
N ILE A 549 15.43 -15.94 -16.39
CA ILE A 549 15.34 -16.36 -15.00
C ILE A 549 14.40 -17.55 -14.85
N MET A 550 13.23 -17.53 -15.51
CA MET A 550 12.32 -18.68 -15.53
C MET A 550 12.99 -19.94 -16.08
N ALA A 551 13.73 -19.83 -17.19
CA ALA A 551 14.50 -20.95 -17.75
C ALA A 551 15.55 -21.47 -16.78
N HIS A 552 16.27 -20.57 -16.08
CA HIS A 552 17.27 -20.91 -15.08
C HIS A 552 16.67 -21.65 -13.90
N LEU A 553 15.56 -21.15 -13.34
CA LEU A 553 14.92 -21.70 -12.14
C LEU A 553 14.15 -23.01 -12.42
N SER A 554 13.48 -23.10 -13.58
CA SER A 554 12.73 -24.29 -13.95
C SER A 554 13.59 -25.44 -14.48
N HIS A 555 14.85 -25.13 -14.84
CA HIS A 555 15.75 -26.09 -15.53
C HIS A 555 15.14 -26.74 -16.78
N ASP A 556 14.17 -26.09 -17.42
CA ASP A 556 13.53 -26.61 -18.61
C ASP A 556 14.50 -26.63 -19.80
N GLU A 557 14.91 -27.81 -20.22
CA GLU A 557 15.94 -27.98 -21.25
C GLU A 557 15.52 -27.37 -22.60
N ARG A 558 14.24 -27.40 -22.95
CA ARG A 558 13.74 -26.85 -24.22
C ARG A 558 13.76 -25.34 -24.20
N LEU A 559 13.37 -24.74 -23.08
CA LEU A 559 13.42 -23.29 -22.91
C LEU A 559 14.87 -22.79 -22.88
N LEU A 560 15.78 -23.51 -22.20
CA LEU A 560 17.22 -23.21 -22.20
C LEU A 560 17.81 -23.31 -23.61
N ALA A 561 17.47 -24.37 -24.38
CA ALA A 561 17.90 -24.54 -25.75
C ALA A 561 17.42 -23.41 -26.65
N ALA A 562 16.16 -22.94 -26.47
CA ALA A 562 15.61 -21.80 -27.21
C ALA A 562 16.40 -20.50 -27.00
N PHE A 563 16.91 -20.27 -25.79
CA PHE A 563 17.77 -19.11 -25.51
C PHE A 563 19.19 -19.23 -26.06
N THR A 564 19.70 -20.45 -26.23
CA THR A 564 21.05 -20.68 -26.77
C THR A 564 21.10 -20.75 -28.30
N SER A 565 19.95 -20.95 -28.95
CA SER A 565 19.88 -21.01 -30.43
C SER A 565 20.11 -19.65 -31.10
N GLY A 566 19.94 -18.53 -30.38
CA GLY A 566 20.02 -17.17 -30.95
C GLY A 566 18.80 -16.79 -31.81
N GLU A 567 17.75 -17.60 -31.81
CA GLU A 567 16.52 -17.38 -32.58
C GLU A 567 15.49 -16.59 -31.75
N ASP A 568 14.42 -16.12 -32.43
CA ASP A 568 13.31 -15.45 -31.74
C ASP A 568 12.61 -16.42 -30.75
N LEU A 569 12.77 -16.18 -29.45
CA LEU A 569 12.23 -17.03 -28.38
C LEU A 569 10.74 -17.33 -28.58
N HIS A 570 9.94 -16.31 -28.86
CA HIS A 570 8.48 -16.48 -28.93
C HIS A 570 8.07 -17.23 -30.21
N ALA A 571 8.82 -17.08 -31.29
CA ALA A 571 8.62 -17.87 -32.49
C ALA A 571 9.07 -19.34 -32.28
N THR A 572 10.19 -19.56 -31.62
CA THR A 572 10.68 -20.91 -31.28
C THR A 572 9.70 -21.63 -30.35
N VAL A 573 9.24 -20.95 -29.29
CA VAL A 573 8.22 -21.50 -28.36
C VAL A 573 6.89 -21.78 -29.08
N ALA A 574 6.45 -20.87 -29.98
CA ALA A 574 5.25 -21.08 -30.78
C ALA A 574 5.38 -22.31 -31.69
N GLY A 575 6.48 -22.46 -32.39
CA GLY A 575 6.76 -23.63 -33.22
C GLY A 575 6.67 -24.94 -32.42
N LEU A 576 7.23 -24.97 -31.22
CA LEU A 576 7.18 -26.13 -30.33
C LEU A 576 5.76 -26.44 -29.83
N VAL A 577 5.00 -25.42 -29.45
CA VAL A 577 3.65 -25.58 -28.89
C VAL A 577 2.64 -25.97 -29.99
N PHE A 578 2.66 -25.28 -31.12
CA PHE A 578 1.74 -25.55 -32.22
C PHE A 578 2.20 -26.69 -33.13
N GLY A 579 3.41 -27.20 -32.94
CA GLY A 579 3.94 -28.34 -33.72
C GLY A 579 4.25 -27.98 -35.18
N VAL A 580 4.60 -26.73 -35.43
CA VAL A 580 4.97 -26.22 -36.78
C VAL A 580 6.44 -25.77 -36.80
N LYS A 581 7.00 -25.64 -37.99
CA LYS A 581 8.35 -25.09 -38.11
C LYS A 581 8.35 -23.61 -37.73
N GLN A 582 9.46 -23.09 -37.23
CA GLN A 582 9.58 -21.70 -36.84
C GLN A 582 9.26 -20.72 -37.99
N SER A 583 9.62 -21.08 -39.23
CA SER A 583 9.31 -20.31 -40.45
C SER A 583 7.80 -20.29 -40.81
N GLU A 584 7.02 -21.15 -40.22
CA GLU A 584 5.57 -21.28 -40.43
C GLU A 584 4.76 -20.62 -39.28
N VAL A 585 5.44 -20.10 -38.25
CA VAL A 585 4.81 -19.38 -37.13
C VAL A 585 4.28 -18.03 -37.60
N ASP A 586 2.98 -17.88 -37.56
CA ASP A 586 2.33 -16.62 -37.91
C ASP A 586 2.40 -15.59 -36.75
N PRO A 587 2.10 -14.30 -37.00
CA PRO A 587 2.12 -13.27 -35.97
C PRO A 587 1.19 -13.54 -34.81
N GLU A 588 0.06 -14.20 -35.02
CA GLU A 588 -0.92 -14.52 -33.97
C GLU A 588 -0.42 -15.64 -33.05
N MET A 589 0.16 -16.70 -33.59
CA MET A 589 0.81 -17.76 -32.82
C MET A 589 1.91 -17.17 -31.92
N ARG A 590 2.73 -16.29 -32.48
CA ARG A 590 3.79 -15.59 -31.76
C ARG A 590 3.23 -14.70 -30.65
N ARG A 591 2.14 -13.95 -30.92
CA ARG A 591 1.44 -13.12 -29.94
C ARG A 591 0.89 -13.94 -28.79
N GLN A 592 0.25 -15.06 -29.09
CA GLN A 592 -0.31 -15.98 -28.10
C GLN A 592 0.78 -16.54 -27.18
N MET A 593 1.91 -16.96 -27.74
CA MET A 593 3.02 -17.49 -26.93
C MET A 593 3.71 -16.39 -26.10
N LYS A 594 3.81 -15.19 -26.63
CA LYS A 594 4.28 -14.04 -25.82
C LYS A 594 3.36 -13.79 -24.61
N ALA A 595 2.05 -13.73 -24.85
CA ALA A 595 1.07 -13.54 -23.76
C ALA A 595 1.10 -14.69 -22.75
N MET A 596 1.22 -15.94 -23.22
CA MET A 596 1.34 -17.12 -22.40
C MET A 596 2.58 -17.08 -21.51
N SER A 597 3.75 -16.91 -22.10
CA SER A 597 5.04 -16.96 -21.41
C SER A 597 5.12 -15.91 -20.28
N TYR A 598 4.73 -14.67 -20.56
CA TYR A 598 4.67 -13.63 -19.53
C TYR A 598 3.54 -13.86 -18.53
N GLY A 599 2.35 -14.27 -19.02
CA GLY A 599 1.21 -14.55 -18.16
C GLY A 599 1.50 -15.61 -17.11
N LEU A 600 2.19 -16.68 -17.47
CA LEU A 600 2.58 -17.74 -16.53
C LEU A 600 3.57 -17.25 -15.47
N ALA A 601 4.55 -16.43 -15.84
CA ALA A 601 5.48 -15.82 -14.89
C ALA A 601 4.75 -14.94 -13.85
N TYR A 602 3.60 -14.37 -14.21
CA TYR A 602 2.74 -13.57 -13.33
C TYR A 602 1.58 -14.36 -12.67
N GLY A 603 1.55 -15.68 -12.84
CA GLY A 603 0.50 -16.53 -12.26
C GLY A 603 -0.87 -16.32 -12.89
N LEU A 604 -0.93 -16.03 -14.20
CA LEU A 604 -2.17 -15.83 -14.95
C LEU A 604 -2.96 -17.15 -15.01
N SER A 605 -4.25 -17.10 -14.67
CA SER A 605 -5.17 -18.24 -14.83
C SER A 605 -5.61 -18.39 -16.27
N SER A 606 -6.17 -19.57 -16.63
CA SER A 606 -6.78 -19.78 -17.94
C SER A 606 -7.90 -18.79 -18.26
N TYR A 607 -8.63 -18.33 -17.24
CA TYR A 607 -9.64 -17.28 -17.39
C TYR A 607 -9.02 -15.92 -17.74
N GLY A 608 -7.95 -15.54 -17.05
CA GLY A 608 -7.21 -14.29 -17.37
C GLY A 608 -6.57 -14.35 -18.77
N LEU A 609 -6.01 -15.52 -19.14
CA LEU A 609 -5.46 -15.73 -20.49
C LEU A 609 -6.55 -15.67 -21.59
N ALA A 610 -7.73 -16.23 -21.31
CA ALA A 610 -8.87 -16.17 -22.23
C ALA A 610 -9.27 -14.72 -22.55
N ILE A 611 -9.33 -13.85 -21.53
CA ILE A 611 -9.61 -12.41 -21.71
C ILE A 611 -8.50 -11.75 -22.51
N GLN A 612 -7.24 -12.01 -22.17
CA GLN A 612 -6.08 -11.34 -22.83
C GLN A 612 -5.94 -11.74 -24.30
N LEU A 613 -6.33 -12.95 -24.67
CA LEU A 613 -6.25 -13.47 -26.04
C LEU A 613 -7.55 -13.36 -26.84
N ASP A 614 -8.64 -12.93 -26.20
CA ASP A 614 -10.00 -12.90 -26.76
C ASP A 614 -10.45 -14.28 -27.28
N ILE A 615 -10.21 -15.33 -26.48
CA ILE A 615 -10.60 -16.72 -26.75
C ILE A 615 -11.49 -17.27 -25.65
N SER A 616 -12.12 -18.44 -25.88
CA SER A 616 -12.93 -19.07 -24.83
C SER A 616 -12.05 -19.64 -23.70
N PRO A 617 -12.54 -19.65 -22.44
CA PRO A 617 -11.79 -20.24 -21.32
C PRO A 617 -11.35 -21.69 -21.54
N PRO A 618 -12.17 -22.58 -22.16
CA PRO A 618 -11.70 -23.93 -22.53
C PRO A 618 -10.54 -23.94 -23.53
N ALA A 619 -10.57 -23.04 -24.53
CA ALA A 619 -9.47 -22.92 -25.50
C ALA A 619 -8.18 -22.41 -24.83
N ALA A 620 -8.29 -21.44 -23.92
CA ALA A 620 -7.15 -20.97 -23.12
C ALA A 620 -6.57 -22.07 -22.23
N GLN A 621 -7.41 -22.87 -21.60
CA GLN A 621 -6.97 -24.03 -20.81
C GLN A 621 -6.24 -25.06 -21.68
N GLN A 622 -6.80 -25.41 -22.83
CA GLN A 622 -6.14 -26.34 -23.77
C GLN A 622 -4.78 -25.83 -24.22
N LEU A 623 -4.66 -24.52 -24.50
CA LEU A 623 -3.40 -23.91 -24.88
C LEU A 623 -2.37 -23.98 -23.75
N MET A 624 -2.79 -23.75 -22.49
CA MET A 624 -1.94 -23.90 -21.31
C MET A 624 -1.49 -25.35 -21.10
N ASP A 625 -2.39 -26.31 -21.26
CA ASP A 625 -2.07 -27.73 -21.12
C ASP A 625 -1.04 -28.16 -22.18
N THR A 626 -1.24 -27.76 -23.44
CA THR A 626 -0.27 -28.02 -24.54
C THR A 626 1.09 -27.36 -24.24
N TYR A 627 1.10 -26.15 -23.72
CA TYR A 627 2.34 -25.48 -23.31
C TYR A 627 3.07 -26.28 -22.21
N PHE A 628 2.37 -26.72 -21.18
CA PHE A 628 2.96 -27.48 -20.07
C PHE A 628 3.36 -28.91 -20.45
N GLU A 629 2.75 -29.51 -21.46
CA GLU A 629 3.25 -30.76 -22.05
C GLU A 629 4.60 -30.58 -22.75
N ARG A 630 4.83 -29.42 -23.37
CA ARG A 630 6.09 -29.08 -24.03
C ARG A 630 7.17 -28.61 -23.06
N PHE A 631 6.76 -27.84 -22.04
CA PHE A 631 7.64 -27.23 -21.04
C PHE A 631 7.32 -27.74 -19.63
N GLY A 632 7.56 -29.04 -19.43
CA GLY A 632 7.26 -29.72 -18.15
C GLY A 632 8.05 -29.19 -16.98
N GLY A 633 9.31 -28.75 -17.20
CA GLY A 633 10.13 -28.11 -16.17
C GLY A 633 9.51 -26.84 -15.61
N ILE A 634 8.89 -26.02 -16.48
CA ILE A 634 8.19 -24.80 -16.02
C ILE A 634 6.99 -25.17 -15.16
N ARG A 635 6.14 -26.13 -15.60
CA ARG A 635 4.99 -26.58 -14.82
C ARG A 635 5.41 -27.06 -13.42
N ASP A 636 6.43 -27.90 -13.37
CA ASP A 636 6.88 -28.53 -12.13
C ASP A 636 7.50 -27.47 -11.19
N TYR A 637 8.27 -26.51 -11.72
CA TYR A 637 8.76 -25.38 -10.97
C TYR A 637 7.64 -24.52 -10.38
N LEU A 638 6.65 -24.11 -11.19
CA LEU A 638 5.54 -23.26 -10.72
C LEU A 638 4.73 -23.94 -9.61
N LYS A 639 4.56 -25.26 -9.68
CA LYS A 639 3.91 -26.04 -8.63
C LYS A 639 4.76 -26.09 -7.36
N THR A 640 6.04 -26.44 -7.50
CA THR A 640 6.96 -26.64 -6.38
C THR A 640 7.17 -25.34 -5.60
N VAL A 641 7.34 -24.20 -6.27
CA VAL A 641 7.58 -22.92 -5.59
C VAL A 641 6.41 -22.52 -4.66
N VAL A 642 5.17 -22.79 -5.06
CA VAL A 642 3.98 -22.53 -4.22
C VAL A 642 3.90 -23.52 -3.05
N GLU A 643 4.16 -24.80 -3.31
CA GLU A 643 4.14 -25.84 -2.26
C GLU A 643 5.22 -25.60 -1.20
N ASP A 644 6.40 -25.21 -1.61
CA ASP A 644 7.50 -24.88 -0.69
C ASP A 644 7.23 -23.59 0.07
N ALA A 645 6.72 -22.55 -0.61
CA ALA A 645 6.32 -21.31 0.06
C ALA A 645 5.24 -21.53 1.14
N ARG A 646 4.31 -22.48 0.95
CA ARG A 646 3.33 -22.87 1.98
C ARG A 646 3.97 -23.50 3.22
N LYS A 647 5.09 -24.23 3.06
CA LYS A 647 5.80 -24.86 4.18
C LYS A 647 6.60 -23.85 5.00
N VAL A 648 7.30 -22.93 4.33
CA VAL A 648 8.26 -22.01 4.97
C VAL A 648 7.70 -20.60 5.22
N GLY A 649 6.56 -20.23 4.57
CA GLY A 649 5.90 -18.92 4.71
C GLY A 649 6.47 -17.81 3.82
N TYR A 650 7.44 -18.11 2.96
CA TYR A 650 8.07 -17.13 2.07
C TYR A 650 8.59 -17.75 0.77
N THR A 651 8.91 -16.90 -0.20
CA THR A 651 9.70 -17.26 -1.39
C THR A 651 11.02 -16.51 -1.39
N GLU A 652 12.02 -17.04 -2.12
CA GLU A 652 13.36 -16.45 -2.23
C GLU A 652 13.72 -16.17 -3.69
N THR A 653 14.53 -15.12 -3.91
CA THR A 653 15.21 -14.89 -5.18
C THR A 653 16.44 -15.78 -5.30
N ILE A 654 17.10 -15.79 -6.48
CA ILE A 654 18.38 -16.47 -6.71
C ILE A 654 19.53 -15.97 -5.80
N MET A 655 19.36 -14.79 -5.19
CA MET A 655 20.33 -14.19 -4.24
C MET A 655 19.82 -14.23 -2.79
N GLY A 656 18.76 -14.98 -2.51
CA GLY A 656 18.24 -15.21 -1.16
C GLY A 656 17.35 -14.10 -0.58
N ARG A 657 16.96 -13.07 -1.38
CA ARG A 657 15.99 -12.07 -0.94
C ARG A 657 14.65 -12.74 -0.68
N ARG A 658 14.04 -12.48 0.51
CA ARG A 658 12.80 -13.10 0.93
C ARG A 658 11.58 -12.21 0.69
N ARG A 659 10.50 -12.85 0.29
CA ARG A 659 9.15 -12.27 0.31
C ARG A 659 8.23 -13.14 1.16
N TYR A 660 7.79 -12.61 2.30
CA TYR A 660 6.86 -13.31 3.20
C TYR A 660 5.43 -13.25 2.67
N LEU A 661 4.71 -14.37 2.79
CA LEU A 661 3.40 -14.59 2.19
C LEU A 661 2.43 -15.23 3.21
N PRO A 662 2.04 -14.52 4.28
CA PRO A 662 1.20 -15.07 5.35
C PRO A 662 -0.17 -15.54 4.85
N ASP A 663 -0.69 -14.95 3.77
CA ASP A 663 -2.00 -15.29 3.21
C ASP A 663 -2.04 -16.62 2.42
N LEU A 664 -0.91 -17.30 2.20
CA LEU A 664 -0.88 -18.60 1.51
C LEU A 664 -1.70 -19.68 2.24
N MET A 665 -1.88 -19.55 3.55
CA MET A 665 -2.65 -20.47 4.38
C MET A 665 -3.96 -19.87 4.89
N HIS A 666 -4.39 -18.72 4.37
CA HIS A 666 -5.59 -18.02 4.81
C HIS A 666 -6.87 -18.76 4.41
N ASP A 667 -7.91 -18.77 5.27
CA ASP A 667 -9.20 -19.46 5.00
C ASP A 667 -9.94 -18.88 3.80
N ASN A 668 -9.82 -17.58 3.54
CA ASN A 668 -10.43 -16.94 2.38
C ASN A 668 -9.70 -17.32 1.08
N ARG A 669 -10.42 -17.99 0.17
CA ARG A 669 -9.89 -18.46 -1.12
C ARG A 669 -9.29 -17.35 -1.97
N GLN A 670 -9.93 -16.19 -2.05
CA GLN A 670 -9.44 -15.08 -2.88
C GLN A 670 -8.07 -14.54 -2.37
N ARG A 671 -7.91 -14.45 -1.03
CA ARG A 671 -6.62 -14.06 -0.44
C ARG A 671 -5.54 -15.09 -0.74
N ARG A 672 -5.85 -16.39 -0.62
CA ARG A 672 -4.90 -17.44 -1.00
C ARG A 672 -4.47 -17.36 -2.45
N GLU A 673 -5.42 -17.22 -3.39
CA GLU A 673 -5.12 -17.13 -4.83
C GLU A 673 -4.26 -15.89 -5.15
N VAL A 674 -4.45 -14.77 -4.44
CA VAL A 674 -3.57 -13.60 -4.57
C VAL A 674 -2.17 -13.92 -4.05
N ALA A 675 -2.05 -14.55 -2.88
CA ALA A 675 -0.76 -14.94 -2.31
C ALA A 675 -0.02 -15.97 -3.18
N GLU A 676 -0.73 -16.93 -3.79
CA GLU A 676 -0.15 -17.89 -4.75
C GLU A 676 0.43 -17.20 -5.98
N ARG A 677 -0.28 -16.23 -6.56
CA ARG A 677 0.28 -15.41 -7.67
C ARG A 677 1.51 -14.62 -7.23
N MET A 678 1.51 -14.10 -6.00
CA MET A 678 2.67 -13.43 -5.45
C MET A 678 3.85 -14.39 -5.25
N ALA A 679 3.59 -15.63 -4.85
CA ALA A 679 4.62 -16.68 -4.70
C ALA A 679 5.25 -17.05 -6.03
N LEU A 680 4.48 -17.10 -7.10
CA LEU A 680 4.97 -17.38 -8.47
C LEU A 680 5.83 -16.24 -9.03
N ASN A 681 5.38 -15.01 -8.84
CA ASN A 681 6.00 -13.84 -9.42
C ASN A 681 7.26 -13.37 -8.67
N ALA A 682 7.27 -13.44 -7.33
CA ALA A 682 8.32 -12.82 -6.54
C ALA A 682 9.74 -13.38 -6.78
N PRO A 683 9.97 -14.68 -6.94
CA PRO A 683 11.29 -15.20 -7.26
C PRO A 683 11.84 -14.69 -8.59
N ILE A 684 10.99 -14.61 -9.61
CA ILE A 684 11.39 -14.19 -10.96
C ILE A 684 11.65 -12.69 -11.00
N GLN A 685 10.68 -11.90 -10.58
CA GLN A 685 10.75 -10.45 -10.59
C GLN A 685 11.80 -9.90 -9.62
N GLY A 686 11.92 -10.54 -8.45
CA GLY A 686 12.94 -10.17 -7.46
C GLY A 686 14.35 -10.53 -7.93
N SER A 687 14.54 -11.67 -8.58
CA SER A 687 15.84 -12.04 -9.15
C SER A 687 16.25 -11.09 -10.28
N ALA A 688 15.31 -10.62 -11.10
CA ALA A 688 15.58 -9.58 -12.10
C ALA A 688 16.04 -8.27 -11.44
N ALA A 689 15.38 -7.88 -10.34
CA ALA A 689 15.78 -6.70 -9.57
C ALA A 689 17.17 -6.85 -8.92
N ASP A 690 17.51 -8.02 -8.43
CA ASP A 690 18.83 -8.29 -7.87
C ASP A 690 19.91 -8.27 -8.95
N ILE A 691 19.65 -8.85 -10.12
CA ILE A 691 20.60 -8.85 -11.25
C ILE A 691 20.86 -7.42 -11.74
N ILE A 692 19.84 -6.59 -11.93
CA ILE A 692 20.06 -5.20 -12.41
C ILE A 692 20.81 -4.36 -11.37
N LYS A 693 20.56 -4.54 -10.07
CA LYS A 693 21.31 -3.88 -9.00
C LYS A 693 22.80 -4.28 -9.03
N LEU A 694 23.07 -5.56 -9.20
CA LEU A 694 24.44 -6.05 -9.32
C LEU A 694 25.12 -5.50 -10.59
N ALA A 695 24.38 -5.45 -11.71
CA ALA A 695 24.86 -4.86 -12.96
C ALA A 695 25.21 -3.36 -12.78
N MET A 696 24.38 -2.61 -12.07
CA MET A 696 24.65 -1.19 -11.75
C MET A 696 25.99 -1.04 -11.00
N LEU A 697 26.22 -1.86 -9.98
CA LEU A 697 27.46 -1.84 -9.21
C LEU A 697 28.68 -2.23 -10.06
N ASN A 698 28.54 -3.27 -10.88
CA ASN A 698 29.62 -3.73 -11.76
C ASN A 698 29.98 -2.68 -12.81
N VAL A 699 28.98 -2.08 -13.45
CA VAL A 699 29.16 -1.00 -14.44
C VAL A 699 29.86 0.19 -13.79
N GLN A 700 29.41 0.64 -12.61
CA GLN A 700 30.03 1.76 -11.90
C GLN A 700 31.47 1.46 -11.51
N ALA A 701 31.74 0.27 -10.96
CA ALA A 701 33.10 -0.15 -10.62
C ALA A 701 34.03 -0.23 -11.84
N ALA A 702 33.52 -0.69 -12.98
CA ALA A 702 34.29 -0.76 -14.22
C ALA A 702 34.56 0.65 -14.80
N ILE A 703 33.61 1.57 -14.75
CA ILE A 703 33.78 2.99 -15.13
C ILE A 703 34.93 3.61 -14.30
N GLU A 704 34.90 3.42 -12.98
CA GLU A 704 35.90 3.96 -12.06
C GLU A 704 37.29 3.31 -12.31
N LYS A 705 37.35 1.99 -12.48
CA LYS A 705 38.58 1.23 -12.76
C LYS A 705 39.24 1.66 -14.07
N GLU A 706 38.43 1.87 -15.11
CA GLU A 706 38.90 2.28 -16.45
C GLU A 706 39.05 3.80 -16.56
N LYS A 707 38.75 4.54 -15.48
CA LYS A 707 38.88 6.02 -15.36
C LYS A 707 38.09 6.75 -16.44
N LEU A 708 36.92 6.22 -16.83
CA LEU A 708 36.00 6.88 -17.76
C LEU A 708 35.28 8.04 -17.08
N LYS A 709 34.89 9.04 -17.87
CA LYS A 709 34.15 10.21 -17.41
C LYS A 709 32.66 10.13 -17.68
N SER A 710 32.24 9.17 -18.50
CA SER A 710 30.83 8.81 -18.69
C SER A 710 30.23 8.31 -17.37
N ARG A 711 28.92 8.51 -17.16
CA ARG A 711 28.31 8.30 -15.85
C ARG A 711 26.91 7.73 -15.93
N LEU A 712 26.51 6.92 -14.93
CA LEU A 712 25.14 6.44 -14.72
C LEU A 712 24.23 7.59 -14.32
N LEU A 713 23.03 7.65 -14.90
CA LEU A 713 21.98 8.62 -14.58
C LEU A 713 20.74 7.98 -13.96
N LEU A 714 20.17 6.98 -14.64
CA LEU A 714 18.89 6.37 -14.27
C LEU A 714 18.93 4.85 -14.38
N GLN A 715 18.06 4.24 -13.58
CA GLN A 715 17.63 2.85 -13.73
C GLN A 715 16.10 2.84 -13.90
N ILE A 716 15.62 2.28 -15.00
CA ILE A 716 14.19 2.22 -15.36
C ILE A 716 13.85 0.77 -15.70
N HIS A 717 13.12 0.07 -14.84
CA HIS A 717 12.79 -1.36 -14.98
C HIS A 717 14.04 -2.25 -15.09
N ASP A 718 14.38 -2.71 -16.27
CA ASP A 718 15.55 -3.51 -16.63
C ASP A 718 16.56 -2.76 -17.53
N GLU A 719 16.41 -1.44 -17.64
CA GLU A 719 17.21 -0.51 -18.43
C GLU A 719 18.12 0.35 -17.56
N LEU A 720 19.36 0.57 -17.99
CA LEU A 720 20.30 1.56 -17.47
C LEU A 720 20.47 2.70 -18.46
N ILE A 721 20.51 3.94 -17.96
CA ILE A 721 20.74 5.14 -18.79
C ILE A 721 21.99 5.87 -18.30
N LEU A 722 22.89 6.16 -19.23
CA LEU A 722 24.17 6.84 -18.97
C LEU A 722 24.31 8.10 -19.84
N GLU A 723 25.06 9.08 -19.36
CA GLU A 723 25.62 10.17 -20.19
C GLU A 723 27.03 9.82 -20.63
N VAL A 724 27.31 10.04 -21.90
CA VAL A 724 28.55 9.63 -22.57
C VAL A 724 29.39 10.83 -22.97
N VAL A 725 30.66 10.78 -22.61
CA VAL A 725 31.66 11.79 -22.99
C VAL A 725 32.24 11.51 -24.39
N ALA A 726 32.54 12.56 -25.13
CA ALA A 726 33.14 12.44 -26.47
C ALA A 726 34.41 11.57 -26.44
N GLY A 727 34.45 10.58 -27.35
CA GLY A 727 35.54 9.63 -27.47
C GLY A 727 35.46 8.41 -26.54
N GLU A 728 34.41 8.29 -25.74
CA GLU A 728 34.15 7.11 -24.92
C GLU A 728 33.00 6.24 -25.43
N GLU A 729 32.36 6.60 -26.56
CA GLU A 729 31.10 6.04 -27.06
C GLU A 729 31.16 4.50 -27.24
N GLU A 730 32.13 4.01 -27.99
CA GLU A 730 32.34 2.56 -28.18
C GLU A 730 32.74 1.88 -26.89
N LYS A 731 33.71 2.49 -26.19
CA LYS A 731 34.29 1.90 -24.97
C LYS A 731 33.28 1.71 -23.89
N ILE A 732 32.42 2.72 -23.65
CA ILE A 732 31.38 2.64 -22.60
C ILE A 732 30.26 1.68 -23.00
N SER A 733 29.88 1.63 -24.29
CA SER A 733 28.89 0.69 -24.78
C SER A 733 29.35 -0.77 -24.60
N ASP A 734 30.58 -1.09 -24.95
CA ASP A 734 31.16 -2.43 -24.76
C ASP A 734 31.30 -2.78 -23.28
N LEU A 735 31.74 -1.81 -22.46
CA LEU A 735 31.83 -1.99 -21.02
C LEU A 735 30.48 -2.35 -20.42
N VAL A 736 29.43 -1.57 -20.72
CA VAL A 736 28.07 -1.76 -20.18
C VAL A 736 27.52 -3.12 -20.61
N ARG A 737 27.63 -3.49 -21.89
CA ARG A 737 27.20 -4.80 -22.39
C ARG A 737 27.93 -5.94 -21.67
N ARG A 738 29.25 -5.83 -21.49
CA ARG A 738 30.07 -6.82 -20.80
C ARG A 738 29.66 -7.00 -19.34
N GLU A 739 29.56 -5.90 -18.59
CA GLU A 739 29.29 -5.93 -17.16
C GLU A 739 27.85 -6.34 -16.85
N MET A 740 26.86 -5.86 -17.64
CA MET A 740 25.48 -6.32 -17.53
C MET A 740 25.36 -7.79 -17.96
N GLY A 741 25.96 -8.21 -19.09
CA GLY A 741 25.90 -9.59 -19.56
C GLY A 741 26.55 -10.60 -18.63
N ALA A 742 27.54 -10.18 -17.83
CA ALA A 742 28.26 -11.00 -16.86
C ALA A 742 27.75 -10.82 -15.42
N ALA A 743 26.70 -10.02 -15.17
CA ALA A 743 26.28 -9.66 -13.82
C ALA A 743 25.91 -10.87 -12.95
N TYR A 744 25.29 -11.89 -13.53
CA TYR A 744 24.97 -13.14 -12.84
C TYR A 744 25.04 -14.34 -13.78
N PRO A 745 25.60 -15.50 -13.38
CA PRO A 745 25.79 -16.68 -14.24
C PRO A 745 24.49 -17.48 -14.39
N LEU A 746 23.52 -16.98 -15.15
CA LEU A 746 22.32 -17.74 -15.50
C LEU A 746 22.65 -18.87 -16.50
N LYS A 747 21.90 -19.98 -16.43
CA LYS A 747 21.97 -21.05 -17.45
C LYS A 747 21.49 -20.57 -18.82
N ALA A 748 20.55 -19.64 -18.88
CA ALA A 748 20.20 -18.87 -20.08
C ALA A 748 21.01 -17.58 -20.08
N PRO A 749 21.98 -17.38 -20.99
CA PRO A 749 22.87 -16.22 -20.98
C PRO A 749 22.10 -14.90 -20.95
N LEU A 750 22.57 -13.94 -20.16
CA LEU A 750 22.04 -12.58 -20.18
C LEU A 750 22.42 -11.91 -21.51
N ASP A 751 21.44 -11.36 -22.20
CA ASP A 751 21.60 -10.65 -23.45
C ASP A 751 21.21 -9.18 -23.27
N VAL A 752 22.07 -8.26 -23.75
CA VAL A 752 21.98 -6.84 -23.48
C VAL A 752 21.94 -6.06 -24.79
N ASN A 753 20.82 -5.38 -25.02
CA ASN A 753 20.71 -4.40 -26.08
C ASN A 753 21.26 -3.07 -25.60
N ALA A 754 22.04 -2.39 -26.43
CA ALA A 754 22.56 -1.08 -26.09
C ALA A 754 22.57 -0.14 -27.32
N GLY A 755 22.06 1.09 -27.14
CA GLY A 755 21.97 2.11 -28.17
C GLY A 755 22.41 3.49 -27.69
N LEU A 756 22.85 4.30 -28.63
CA LEU A 756 23.31 5.67 -28.44
C LEU A 756 22.38 6.65 -29.17
N GLY A 757 22.05 7.76 -28.54
CA GLY A 757 21.22 8.81 -29.13
C GLY A 757 21.39 10.15 -28.42
N LEU A 758 20.86 11.22 -28.98
CA LEU A 758 20.87 12.54 -28.37
C LEU A 758 19.75 12.71 -27.33
N THR A 759 18.71 11.89 -27.46
CA THR A 759 17.58 11.83 -26.55
C THR A 759 17.40 10.42 -25.99
N TRP A 760 16.63 10.27 -24.91
CA TRP A 760 16.32 8.95 -24.38
C TRP A 760 15.58 8.07 -25.39
N HIS A 761 14.67 8.66 -26.18
CA HIS A 761 13.97 7.90 -27.22
C HIS A 761 14.90 7.44 -28.36
N GLU A 762 15.78 8.32 -28.87
CA GLU A 762 16.75 7.96 -29.93
C GLU A 762 17.74 6.89 -29.47
N ALA A 763 18.12 6.88 -28.20
CA ALA A 763 19.00 5.87 -27.62
C ALA A 763 18.28 4.53 -27.36
N ALA A 764 16.94 4.51 -27.26
CA ALA A 764 16.16 3.28 -27.03
C ALA A 764 16.13 2.37 -28.28
N HIS A 765 15.89 1.06 -28.09
CA HIS A 765 15.95 0.00 -29.12
C HIS A 765 14.58 -0.36 -29.66
#